data_3be5db606cdaff07c0c38d02e0137ef9
#
_entry.id   3be5db606cdaff07c0c38d02e0137ef9
#
_cell.length_a   1.000
_cell.length_b   1.000
_cell.length_c   1.000
_cell.angle_alpha   90.00
_cell.angle_beta   90.00
_cell.angle_gamma   90.00
#
_symmetry.space_group_name_H-M   'P 1'
#
loop_
_entity.id
_entity.type
_entity.pdbx_description
1 polymer ?
#
loop_
_entity_poly.entity_id
_entity_poly.type
_entity_poly.pdbx_seq_one_letter_code
_entity_poly.pdbx_strand_id
1 'polypeptide(L)'
;MVNVNAKATLAKLLAKEGISIKHGSYETAFFDVESRTLGLPLWKDMDKLYDLLVGHEVGHALFTPVEGWNKAEEAIPGIPRAFVNIVEDIRIEKLMQRKYPGLSISFKRGYTELYNRDFFKIGTFTHLKAFNYKLIDRLNIKAKLRNLVTCEFTTEELPLVEEAFAVETWDDVLEVCRKLVDYANQEPQKEMPSDMKPNMGNQQSENPSGGTGSQNQQRNNEEGNAQENQSTSGESQSQDLPMENGSQDSEAQGNGKDKQEGESTDEANGVTGKEAGTSGSSMPTSDTHTAYEEASKDLVERQSDGRPVGIVHGLTDDQWKECVVSYQQVATARKELSNFFGPWVEQEQAAWEEYETQTKRFTQIMAKEFEMKKAAWRAKRAQTARSGSLDVNRLYSYKYNDDIFKRMTHMPDAKNHGLFLLVDWSGSMWNDLGSVIKQVMTLTAFAKKVNIPFEVYSFTTNRREDAYKVEDMIDHHEIQVVHMLSSQMKKHEYNDAFRHYHKMAWALNVKGGYGARECFTHYEELGGTPLNACLTYMPKMIKDFRARAGIQKVIFTTLTDGCSSRCSQYRDTSRAIVDGRVLNVKGNETEVLLENIKKYADNVVGYFLTRGARGWEFNSALPASTTYEKAHEYRKEFLKEKMLHFKDVKGYNDYFVLRSDKSSLDTNNADFEVSKVAKKGEITRAFKKFSKSKRTNRVLATKLAEAVA
;
A
#
# COMPACT_ATOMS: atom_id res chain seq x y z
N MET A 1 11.05 11.01 -3.68
CA MET A 1 9.77 10.29 -3.88
C MET A 1 8.69 11.28 -4.27
N VAL A 2 8.06 11.08 -5.42
CA VAL A 2 6.96 11.91 -5.92
C VAL A 2 5.78 11.81 -4.97
N ASN A 3 5.22 12.96 -4.55
CA ASN A 3 3.94 12.98 -3.86
C ASN A 3 2.82 13.02 -4.91
N VAL A 4 2.26 11.87 -5.23
CA VAL A 4 1.27 11.67 -6.30
C VAL A 4 0.01 12.52 -6.06
N ASN A 5 -0.44 12.67 -4.81
CA ASN A 5 -1.61 13.49 -4.48
C ASN A 5 -1.37 14.99 -4.70
N ALA A 6 -0.18 15.49 -4.36
CA ALA A 6 0.16 16.89 -4.62
C ALA A 6 0.20 17.16 -6.13
N LYS A 7 0.72 16.21 -6.91
CA LYS A 7 0.80 16.32 -8.37
C LYS A 7 -0.58 16.19 -9.03
N ALA A 8 -1.44 15.29 -8.52
CA ALA A 8 -2.84 15.20 -8.94
C ALA A 8 -3.61 16.50 -8.66
N THR A 9 -3.39 17.10 -7.49
CA THR A 9 -3.97 18.41 -7.17
C THR A 9 -3.47 19.50 -8.12
N LEU A 10 -2.18 19.51 -8.44
CA LEU A 10 -1.60 20.44 -9.41
C LEU A 10 -2.27 20.29 -10.79
N ALA A 11 -2.42 19.06 -11.27
CA ALA A 11 -3.07 18.81 -12.57
C ALA A 11 -4.52 19.34 -12.61
N LYS A 12 -5.32 19.07 -11.54
CA LYS A 12 -6.70 19.59 -11.42
C LYS A 12 -6.75 21.12 -11.38
N LEU A 13 -5.83 21.74 -10.65
CA LEU A 13 -5.74 23.21 -10.58
C LEU A 13 -5.36 23.82 -11.93
N LEU A 14 -4.45 23.21 -12.66
CA LEU A 14 -4.04 23.67 -13.99
C LEU A 14 -5.16 23.50 -15.02
N ALA A 15 -5.86 22.37 -14.99
CA ALA A 15 -6.99 22.08 -15.88
C ALA A 15 -8.20 22.99 -15.63
N LYS A 16 -8.35 23.55 -14.42
CA LYS A 16 -9.52 24.31 -13.97
C LYS A 16 -10.86 23.58 -14.07
N GLU A 17 -10.81 22.26 -14.11
CA GLU A 17 -11.98 21.38 -14.18
C GLU A 17 -11.76 20.09 -13.38
N GLY A 18 -12.83 19.32 -13.21
CA GLY A 18 -12.81 18.04 -12.49
C GLY A 18 -12.32 16.88 -13.35
N ILE A 19 -11.02 16.86 -13.73
CA ILE A 19 -10.43 15.71 -14.43
C ILE A 19 -10.20 14.54 -13.47
N SER A 20 -10.38 13.31 -13.98
CA SER A 20 -9.98 12.08 -13.30
C SER A 20 -8.48 11.84 -13.52
N ILE A 21 -7.74 11.48 -12.46
CA ILE A 21 -6.30 11.24 -12.58
C ILE A 21 -6.01 9.82 -12.11
N LYS A 22 -5.44 9.02 -13.00
CA LYS A 22 -5.03 7.65 -12.75
C LYS A 22 -3.51 7.54 -12.86
N HIS A 23 -2.88 6.88 -11.90
CA HIS A 23 -1.47 6.53 -11.95
C HIS A 23 -1.36 5.02 -12.16
N GLY A 24 -0.53 4.60 -13.10
CA GLY A 24 -0.42 3.18 -13.45
C GLY A 24 0.89 2.84 -14.13
N SER A 25 1.02 1.56 -14.53
CA SER A 25 2.16 1.07 -15.34
C SER A 25 1.95 1.36 -16.82
N TYR A 26 1.63 2.61 -17.13
CA TYR A 26 1.42 3.06 -18.50
C TYR A 26 2.77 3.22 -19.24
N GLU A 27 2.77 2.96 -20.53
CA GLU A 27 3.95 3.16 -21.39
C GLU A 27 4.25 4.63 -21.60
N THR A 28 3.23 5.49 -21.66
CA THR A 28 3.35 6.95 -21.75
C THR A 28 2.28 7.64 -20.91
N ALA A 29 2.43 8.94 -20.69
CA ALA A 29 1.32 9.76 -20.20
C ALA A 29 0.30 9.91 -21.33
N PHE A 30 -0.96 10.06 -20.96
CA PHE A 30 -2.03 10.31 -21.92
C PHE A 30 -3.19 11.08 -21.30
N PHE A 31 -3.91 11.79 -22.10
CA PHE A 31 -5.19 12.38 -21.72
C PHE A 31 -6.30 11.82 -22.61
N ASP A 32 -7.22 11.10 -22.00
CA ASP A 32 -8.43 10.65 -22.67
C ASP A 32 -9.45 11.80 -22.69
N VAL A 33 -9.69 12.32 -23.87
CA VAL A 33 -10.55 13.50 -24.08
C VAL A 33 -12.04 13.20 -23.85
N GLU A 34 -12.49 11.94 -24.01
CA GLU A 34 -13.88 11.53 -23.81
C GLU A 34 -14.18 11.34 -22.32
N SER A 35 -13.43 10.47 -21.63
CA SER A 35 -13.63 10.19 -20.20
C SER A 35 -13.06 11.28 -19.31
N ARG A 36 -12.40 12.30 -19.85
CA ARG A 36 -11.68 13.36 -19.11
C ARG A 36 -10.70 12.79 -18.10
N THR A 37 -10.00 11.70 -18.47
CA THR A 37 -9.07 10.99 -17.63
C THR A 37 -7.63 11.23 -18.04
N LEU A 38 -6.82 11.72 -17.10
CA LEU A 38 -5.38 11.88 -17.21
C LEU A 38 -4.67 10.63 -16.68
N GLY A 39 -4.03 9.86 -17.55
CA GLY A 39 -3.19 8.73 -17.20
C GLY A 39 -1.73 9.16 -17.06
N LEU A 40 -1.14 8.91 -15.89
CA LEU A 40 0.25 9.26 -15.60
C LEU A 40 1.05 8.00 -15.27
N PRO A 41 2.14 7.72 -15.99
CA PRO A 41 2.96 6.56 -15.77
C PRO A 41 3.76 6.70 -14.48
N LEU A 42 4.08 5.57 -13.84
CA LEU A 42 5.00 5.49 -12.70
C LEU A 42 6.35 4.92 -13.18
N TRP A 43 7.09 5.71 -13.93
CA TRP A 43 8.42 5.35 -14.45
C TRP A 43 9.49 5.39 -13.35
N LYS A 44 10.66 4.79 -13.62
CA LYS A 44 11.86 5.00 -12.82
C LYS A 44 12.30 6.46 -12.91
N ASP A 45 12.76 7.02 -11.78
CA ASP A 45 13.34 8.38 -11.69
C ASP A 45 12.48 9.51 -12.28
N MET A 46 11.17 9.43 -12.03
CA MET A 46 10.18 10.30 -12.61
C MET A 46 10.19 11.75 -12.12
N ASP A 47 10.88 12.04 -11.03
CA ASP A 47 10.80 13.34 -10.33
C ASP A 47 11.05 14.56 -11.24
N LYS A 48 11.90 14.41 -12.26
CA LYS A 48 12.23 15.48 -13.21
C LYS A 48 11.28 15.60 -14.40
N LEU A 49 10.64 14.48 -14.77
CA LEU A 49 9.77 14.39 -15.95
C LEU A 49 8.30 14.67 -15.61
N TYR A 50 7.92 14.46 -14.35
CA TYR A 50 6.52 14.48 -13.96
C TYR A 50 5.80 15.80 -14.28
N ASP A 51 6.43 16.94 -13.99
CA ASP A 51 5.83 18.25 -14.23
C ASP A 51 5.71 18.57 -15.72
N LEU A 52 6.63 18.05 -16.56
CA LEU A 52 6.53 18.09 -18.02
C LEU A 52 5.30 17.32 -18.47
N LEU A 53 5.17 16.05 -18.06
CA LEU A 53 4.06 15.18 -18.47
C LEU A 53 2.70 15.74 -18.03
N VAL A 54 2.59 16.17 -16.77
CA VAL A 54 1.35 16.80 -16.29
C VAL A 54 1.03 18.07 -17.08
N GLY A 55 2.00 18.93 -17.33
CA GLY A 55 1.80 20.18 -18.07
C GLY A 55 1.37 19.93 -19.53
N HIS A 56 1.95 18.92 -20.17
CA HIS A 56 1.65 18.50 -21.53
C HIS A 56 0.22 17.94 -21.64
N GLU A 57 -0.12 16.93 -20.84
CA GLU A 57 -1.43 16.29 -20.89
C GLU A 57 -2.59 17.21 -20.45
N VAL A 58 -2.35 18.09 -19.49
CA VAL A 58 -3.31 19.15 -19.16
C VAL A 58 -3.48 20.13 -20.31
N GLY A 59 -2.46 20.32 -21.15
CA GLY A 59 -2.57 21.06 -22.41
C GLY A 59 -3.61 20.47 -23.35
N HIS A 60 -3.58 19.14 -23.54
CA HIS A 60 -4.61 18.42 -24.29
C HIS A 60 -5.99 18.57 -23.65
N ALA A 61 -6.07 18.43 -22.32
CA ALA A 61 -7.33 18.64 -21.59
C ALA A 61 -7.97 20.00 -21.84
N LEU A 62 -7.16 21.05 -21.95
CA LEU A 62 -7.65 22.43 -22.07
C LEU A 62 -7.92 22.88 -23.51
N PHE A 63 -7.17 22.35 -24.46
CA PHE A 63 -7.09 22.96 -25.80
C PHE A 63 -7.44 22.00 -26.94
N THR A 64 -7.33 20.67 -26.76
CA THR A 64 -7.64 19.71 -27.81
C THR A 64 -9.14 19.41 -27.85
N PRO A 65 -9.83 19.66 -28.97
CA PRO A 65 -11.26 19.42 -29.08
C PRO A 65 -11.57 17.92 -29.23
N VAL A 66 -12.55 17.42 -28.45
CA VAL A 66 -12.95 16.01 -28.43
C VAL A 66 -13.36 15.51 -29.82
N GLU A 67 -14.32 16.21 -30.43
CA GLU A 67 -14.82 15.82 -31.76
C GLU A 67 -13.77 15.94 -32.84
N GLY A 68 -12.92 16.98 -32.80
CA GLY A 68 -11.84 17.20 -33.75
C GLY A 68 -10.81 16.11 -33.70
N TRP A 69 -10.43 15.68 -32.51
CA TRP A 69 -9.42 14.66 -32.32
C TRP A 69 -9.86 13.28 -32.84
N ASN A 70 -11.06 12.84 -32.50
CA ASN A 70 -11.59 11.54 -32.90
C ASN A 70 -11.91 11.48 -34.42
N LYS A 71 -12.20 12.62 -35.04
CA LYS A 71 -12.51 12.74 -36.47
C LYS A 71 -11.35 13.27 -37.32
N ALA A 72 -10.14 13.43 -36.76
CA ALA A 72 -9.00 13.96 -37.47
C ALA A 72 -8.66 13.11 -38.72
N GLU A 73 -8.78 11.80 -38.62
CA GLU A 73 -8.53 10.85 -39.71
C GLU A 73 -9.65 10.89 -40.79
N GLU A 74 -10.90 11.14 -40.39
CA GLU A 74 -12.02 11.34 -41.29
C GLU A 74 -11.97 12.71 -41.99
N ALA A 75 -11.54 13.74 -41.21
CA ALA A 75 -11.45 15.11 -41.73
C ALA A 75 -10.39 15.27 -42.83
N ILE A 76 -9.29 14.50 -42.73
CA ILE A 76 -8.19 14.53 -43.71
C ILE A 76 -7.65 13.10 -43.94
N PRO A 77 -8.27 12.33 -44.85
CA PRO A 77 -7.79 10.99 -45.19
C PRO A 77 -6.34 11.04 -45.69
N GLY A 78 -5.50 10.15 -45.14
CA GLY A 78 -4.10 10.03 -45.51
C GLY A 78 -3.10 10.89 -44.77
N ILE A 79 -3.51 11.59 -43.67
CA ILE A 79 -2.56 12.24 -42.77
C ILE A 79 -2.11 11.26 -41.69
N PRO A 80 -0.80 11.03 -41.51
CA PRO A 80 -0.28 10.23 -40.42
C PRO A 80 -0.58 10.87 -39.08
N ARG A 81 -1.08 10.07 -38.13
CA ARG A 81 -1.43 10.53 -36.76
C ARG A 81 -0.23 11.18 -36.06
N ALA A 82 0.98 10.68 -36.29
CA ALA A 82 2.21 11.27 -35.77
C ALA A 82 2.41 12.73 -36.17
N PHE A 83 1.99 13.13 -37.38
CA PHE A 83 2.08 14.53 -37.82
C PHE A 83 1.11 15.41 -37.05
N VAL A 84 -0.13 14.94 -36.86
CA VAL A 84 -1.15 15.63 -36.06
C VAL A 84 -0.69 15.79 -34.61
N ASN A 85 -0.13 14.73 -34.02
CA ASN A 85 0.41 14.79 -32.67
C ASN A 85 1.50 15.84 -32.54
N ILE A 86 2.48 15.85 -33.44
CA ILE A 86 3.61 16.79 -33.36
C ILE A 86 3.14 18.25 -33.50
N VAL A 87 2.25 18.56 -34.45
CA VAL A 87 1.77 19.93 -34.63
C VAL A 87 0.84 20.37 -33.51
N GLU A 88 -0.02 19.46 -33.00
CA GLU A 88 -0.86 19.73 -31.85
C GLU A 88 -0.03 19.95 -30.59
N ASP A 89 1.03 19.15 -30.35
CA ASP A 89 1.97 19.33 -29.25
C ASP A 89 2.60 20.75 -29.32
N ILE A 90 3.01 21.20 -30.46
CA ILE A 90 3.54 22.56 -30.67
C ILE A 90 2.51 23.60 -30.22
N ARG A 91 1.25 23.42 -30.61
CA ARG A 91 0.15 24.33 -30.29
C ARG A 91 -0.17 24.35 -28.83
N ILE A 92 -0.46 23.18 -28.21
CA ILE A 92 -0.87 23.10 -26.84
C ILE A 92 0.22 23.54 -25.87
N GLU A 93 1.48 23.16 -26.10
CA GLU A 93 2.59 23.59 -25.26
C GLU A 93 2.83 25.09 -25.30
N LYS A 94 2.69 25.70 -26.49
CA LYS A 94 2.74 27.17 -26.68
C LYS A 94 1.63 27.83 -25.84
N LEU A 95 0.39 27.35 -25.96
CA LEU A 95 -0.77 27.87 -25.24
C LEU A 95 -0.63 27.69 -23.72
N MET A 96 -0.13 26.52 -23.28
CA MET A 96 0.11 26.23 -21.87
C MET A 96 1.16 27.17 -21.27
N GLN A 97 2.28 27.40 -21.95
CA GLN A 97 3.33 28.29 -21.46
C GLN A 97 2.88 29.77 -21.48
N ARG A 98 2.01 30.16 -22.41
CA ARG A 98 1.38 31.48 -22.43
C ARG A 98 0.42 31.67 -21.25
N LYS A 99 -0.39 30.64 -20.95
CA LYS A 99 -1.36 30.66 -19.84
C LYS A 99 -0.69 30.51 -18.48
N TYR A 100 0.35 29.70 -18.38
CA TYR A 100 1.09 29.38 -17.17
C TYR A 100 2.60 29.55 -17.37
N PRO A 101 3.15 30.77 -17.33
CA PRO A 101 4.55 31.05 -17.67
C PRO A 101 5.57 30.22 -16.83
N GLY A 102 5.22 29.85 -15.60
CA GLY A 102 6.06 29.02 -14.74
C GLY A 102 6.32 27.61 -15.30
N LEU A 103 5.43 27.06 -16.13
CA LEU A 103 5.61 25.78 -16.77
C LEU A 103 6.78 25.74 -17.77
N SER A 104 7.18 26.87 -18.33
CA SER A 104 8.32 26.92 -19.27
C SER A 104 9.61 26.37 -18.67
N ILE A 105 9.81 26.56 -17.34
CA ILE A 105 10.96 26.00 -16.60
C ILE A 105 10.83 24.46 -16.50
N SER A 106 9.62 23.97 -16.19
CA SER A 106 9.34 22.53 -16.08
C SER A 106 9.50 21.83 -17.42
N PHE A 107 8.97 22.42 -18.50
CA PHE A 107 9.16 21.91 -19.87
C PHE A 107 10.64 21.85 -20.26
N LYS A 108 11.38 22.95 -20.07
CA LYS A 108 12.82 22.98 -20.35
C LYS A 108 13.58 21.91 -19.57
N ARG A 109 13.30 21.77 -18.27
CA ARG A 109 13.97 20.79 -17.41
C ARG A 109 13.63 19.35 -17.83
N GLY A 110 12.37 19.07 -18.11
CA GLY A 110 11.91 17.75 -18.53
C GLY A 110 12.48 17.34 -19.88
N TYR A 111 12.41 18.21 -20.90
CA TYR A 111 12.99 17.95 -22.21
C TYR A 111 14.52 17.84 -22.20
N THR A 112 15.21 18.58 -21.33
CA THR A 112 16.67 18.40 -21.13
C THR A 112 16.96 17.00 -20.58
N GLU A 113 16.15 16.51 -19.66
CA GLU A 113 16.32 15.15 -19.10
C GLU A 113 16.06 14.07 -20.16
N LEU A 114 15.01 14.24 -21.01
CA LEU A 114 14.71 13.33 -22.12
C LEU A 114 15.83 13.31 -23.16
N TYR A 115 16.40 14.48 -23.48
CA TYR A 115 17.56 14.59 -24.37
C TYR A 115 18.78 13.86 -23.78
N ASN A 116 19.08 14.05 -22.50
CA ASN A 116 20.19 13.39 -21.83
C ASN A 116 20.06 11.87 -21.80
N ARG A 117 18.84 11.35 -21.87
CA ARG A 117 18.54 9.91 -21.95
C ARG A 117 18.40 9.39 -23.37
N ASP A 118 18.65 10.22 -24.37
CA ASP A 118 18.53 9.92 -25.81
C ASP A 118 17.16 9.36 -26.24
N PHE A 119 16.08 9.93 -25.67
CA PHE A 119 14.70 9.54 -25.99
C PHE A 119 14.32 9.72 -27.45
N PHE A 120 14.94 10.67 -28.12
CA PHE A 120 14.68 11.00 -29.52
C PHE A 120 15.59 10.24 -30.46
N LYS A 121 16.50 9.39 -29.96
CA LYS A 121 17.51 8.67 -30.77
C LYS A 121 18.34 9.55 -31.69
N ILE A 122 18.64 10.75 -31.22
CA ILE A 122 19.50 11.70 -31.95
C ILE A 122 20.94 11.73 -31.39
N GLY A 123 21.23 10.91 -30.42
CA GLY A 123 22.54 10.83 -29.74
C GLY A 123 22.95 12.16 -29.08
N THR A 124 24.23 12.46 -29.12
CA THR A 124 24.78 13.72 -28.59
C THR A 124 24.81 14.87 -29.59
N PHE A 125 24.07 14.76 -30.70
CA PHE A 125 24.09 15.79 -31.72
C PHE A 125 23.38 17.06 -31.23
N THR A 126 24.10 18.15 -31.30
CA THR A 126 23.60 19.51 -31.02
C THR A 126 23.15 20.25 -32.28
N HIS A 127 23.33 19.64 -33.44
CA HIS A 127 23.04 20.25 -34.75
C HIS A 127 22.44 19.23 -35.71
N LEU A 128 21.18 19.39 -36.11
CA LEU A 128 20.49 18.56 -37.09
C LEU A 128 20.46 19.23 -38.44
N LYS A 129 21.11 18.60 -39.41
CA LYS A 129 21.21 19.13 -40.78
C LYS A 129 19.98 18.78 -41.62
N ALA A 130 19.57 19.69 -42.49
CA ALA A 130 18.38 19.53 -43.32
C ALA A 130 18.42 18.29 -44.24
N PHE A 131 19.58 17.86 -44.69
CA PHE A 131 19.70 16.70 -45.58
C PHE A 131 19.71 15.33 -44.87
N ASN A 132 19.90 15.30 -43.55
CA ASN A 132 19.99 14.04 -42.79
C ASN A 132 18.69 13.68 -42.10
N TYR A 133 17.81 14.63 -41.83
CA TYR A 133 16.58 14.44 -41.07
C TYR A 133 15.37 14.97 -41.84
N LYS A 134 14.23 14.28 -41.71
CA LYS A 134 12.95 14.73 -42.28
C LYS A 134 12.53 16.06 -41.66
N LEU A 135 11.77 16.86 -42.42
CA LEU A 135 11.25 18.14 -41.90
C LEU A 135 10.46 17.97 -40.62
N ILE A 136 9.57 16.97 -40.56
CA ILE A 136 8.72 16.72 -39.42
C ILE A 136 9.53 16.36 -38.12
N ASP A 137 10.64 15.61 -38.29
CA ASP A 137 11.53 15.28 -37.17
C ASP A 137 12.26 16.50 -36.62
N ARG A 138 12.73 17.38 -37.55
CA ARG A 138 13.40 18.64 -37.17
C ARG A 138 12.42 19.60 -36.50
N LEU A 139 11.14 19.63 -36.92
CA LEU A 139 10.08 20.39 -36.27
C LEU A 139 9.83 19.88 -34.84
N ASN A 140 9.69 18.56 -34.66
CA ASN A 140 9.50 17.94 -33.36
C ASN A 140 10.66 18.28 -32.41
N ILE A 141 11.89 18.10 -32.86
CA ILE A 141 13.08 18.40 -32.04
C ILE A 141 13.20 19.89 -31.74
N LYS A 142 12.97 20.78 -32.72
CA LYS A 142 12.99 22.23 -32.51
C LYS A 142 11.96 22.67 -31.47
N ALA A 143 10.76 22.11 -31.50
CA ALA A 143 9.69 22.44 -30.58
C ALA A 143 10.05 22.02 -29.15
N LYS A 144 10.53 20.80 -28.98
CA LYS A 144 10.79 20.17 -27.64
C LYS A 144 12.13 20.60 -27.06
N LEU A 145 13.20 20.58 -27.85
CA LEU A 145 14.57 20.86 -27.38
C LEU A 145 15.03 22.29 -27.55
N ARG A 146 14.35 23.06 -28.40
CA ARG A 146 14.60 24.52 -28.59
C ARG A 146 16.09 24.84 -28.79
N ASN A 147 16.70 25.54 -27.81
CA ASN A 147 18.10 25.98 -27.88
C ASN A 147 19.13 24.88 -27.54
N LEU A 148 18.70 23.68 -27.12
CA LEU A 148 19.61 22.57 -26.84
C LEU A 148 20.13 21.95 -28.14
N VAL A 149 19.29 21.94 -29.19
CA VAL A 149 19.63 21.39 -30.49
C VAL A 149 19.29 22.43 -31.58
N THR A 150 20.22 22.73 -32.45
CA THR A 150 20.02 23.61 -33.61
C THR A 150 19.53 22.78 -34.79
N CYS A 151 18.38 23.13 -35.34
CA CYS A 151 17.85 22.49 -36.56
C CYS A 151 18.01 23.40 -37.76
N GLU A 152 18.66 22.92 -38.82
CA GLU A 152 18.74 23.62 -40.11
C GLU A 152 17.45 23.39 -40.91
N PHE A 153 17.00 24.44 -41.60
CA PHE A 153 15.87 24.39 -42.52
C PHE A 153 16.28 25.03 -43.87
N THR A 154 15.79 24.48 -44.95
CA THR A 154 16.00 25.07 -46.29
C THR A 154 15.12 26.31 -46.49
N THR A 155 15.43 27.09 -47.46
CA THR A 155 14.64 28.29 -47.79
C THR A 155 13.18 27.94 -48.13
N GLU A 156 12.95 26.76 -48.72
CA GLU A 156 11.62 26.25 -49.06
C GLU A 156 10.83 25.75 -47.86
N GLU A 157 11.52 25.24 -46.84
CA GLU A 157 10.92 24.75 -45.62
C GLU A 157 10.57 25.86 -44.62
N LEU A 158 11.28 26.98 -44.64
CA LEU A 158 11.10 28.08 -43.70
C LEU A 158 9.64 28.55 -43.56
N PRO A 159 8.86 28.75 -44.66
CA PRO A 159 7.45 29.13 -44.51
C PRO A 159 6.61 28.10 -43.77
N LEU A 160 6.81 26.79 -44.02
CA LEU A 160 6.10 25.71 -43.34
C LEU A 160 6.46 25.65 -41.86
N VAL A 161 7.73 25.89 -41.52
CA VAL A 161 8.20 25.97 -40.14
C VAL A 161 7.54 27.15 -39.41
N GLU A 162 7.49 28.32 -40.05
CA GLU A 162 6.85 29.50 -39.46
C GLU A 162 5.34 29.26 -39.24
N GLU A 163 4.65 28.68 -40.22
CA GLU A 163 3.24 28.31 -40.09
C GLU A 163 3.04 27.29 -38.95
N ALA A 164 3.86 26.24 -38.83
CA ALA A 164 3.75 25.24 -37.81
C ALA A 164 3.92 25.82 -36.39
N PHE A 165 4.78 26.81 -36.19
CA PHE A 165 4.93 27.49 -34.89
C PHE A 165 3.90 28.61 -34.68
N ALA A 166 3.19 29.05 -35.73
CA ALA A 166 2.16 30.07 -35.67
C ALA A 166 0.77 29.53 -35.28
N VAL A 167 0.52 28.20 -35.42
CA VAL A 167 -0.79 27.58 -35.16
C VAL A 167 -1.41 28.01 -33.82
N GLU A 168 -2.67 28.44 -33.86
CA GLU A 168 -3.44 28.84 -32.65
C GLU A 168 -4.73 28.01 -32.48
N THR A 169 -5.37 27.62 -33.58
CA THR A 169 -6.61 26.87 -33.61
C THR A 169 -6.40 25.43 -34.04
N TRP A 170 -7.38 24.57 -33.80
CA TRP A 170 -7.37 23.19 -34.28
C TRP A 170 -7.40 23.11 -35.82
N ASP A 171 -8.13 24.01 -36.47
CA ASP A 171 -8.20 24.07 -37.94
C ASP A 171 -6.85 24.42 -38.52
N ASP A 172 -6.07 25.32 -37.90
CA ASP A 172 -4.69 25.61 -38.33
C ASP A 172 -3.82 24.36 -38.25
N VAL A 173 -3.98 23.52 -37.22
CA VAL A 173 -3.24 22.26 -37.09
C VAL A 173 -3.51 21.35 -38.25
N LEU A 174 -4.78 21.17 -38.64
CA LEU A 174 -5.16 20.32 -39.74
C LEU A 174 -4.64 20.87 -41.11
N GLU A 175 -4.70 22.17 -41.30
CA GLU A 175 -4.20 22.81 -42.50
C GLU A 175 -2.68 22.66 -42.65
N VAL A 176 -1.94 22.91 -41.57
CA VAL A 176 -0.48 22.77 -41.55
C VAL A 176 -0.07 21.32 -41.76
N CYS A 177 -0.77 20.36 -41.09
CA CYS A 177 -0.51 18.93 -41.28
C CYS A 177 -0.68 18.52 -42.76
N ARG A 178 -1.70 19.03 -43.46
CA ARG A 178 -1.89 18.76 -44.90
C ARG A 178 -0.70 19.22 -45.73
N LYS A 179 -0.25 20.46 -45.50
CA LYS A 179 0.92 21.02 -46.20
C LYS A 179 2.20 20.25 -45.91
N LEU A 180 2.38 19.81 -44.63
CA LEU A 180 3.54 19.01 -44.23
C LEU A 180 3.55 17.61 -44.88
N VAL A 181 2.38 16.98 -45.03
CA VAL A 181 2.27 15.69 -45.73
C VAL A 181 2.53 15.84 -47.20
N ASP A 182 1.98 16.88 -47.85
CA ASP A 182 2.24 17.18 -49.28
C ASP A 182 3.73 17.42 -49.53
N TYR A 183 4.40 18.12 -48.64
CA TYR A 183 5.84 18.31 -48.68
C TYR A 183 6.60 16.99 -48.47
N ALA A 184 6.23 16.21 -47.46
CA ALA A 184 6.89 14.93 -47.16
C ALA A 184 6.77 13.90 -48.27
N ASN A 185 5.66 13.90 -49.03
CA ASN A 185 5.46 13.04 -50.20
C ASN A 185 6.37 13.42 -51.39
N GLN A 186 6.85 14.66 -51.42
CA GLN A 186 7.78 15.17 -52.45
C GLN A 186 9.25 15.07 -52.02
N GLU A 187 9.48 14.87 -50.71
CA GLU A 187 10.83 14.72 -50.16
C GLU A 187 11.43 13.36 -50.59
N PRO A 188 12.69 13.28 -51.09
CA PRO A 188 13.35 12.00 -51.26
C PRO A 188 13.44 11.32 -49.90
N GLN A 189 13.17 10.00 -49.87
CA GLN A 189 13.18 9.22 -48.62
C GLN A 189 14.52 9.40 -47.90
N LYS A 190 14.53 10.23 -46.87
CA LYS A 190 15.67 10.43 -45.97
C LYS A 190 15.57 9.39 -44.87
N GLU A 191 16.48 8.42 -44.87
CA GLU A 191 16.61 7.48 -43.80
C GLU A 191 17.55 8.04 -42.74
N MET A 192 17.24 7.79 -41.44
CA MET A 192 18.19 8.02 -40.35
C MET A 192 19.51 7.32 -40.66
N PRO A 193 20.67 7.93 -40.31
CA PRO A 193 21.98 7.26 -40.42
C PRO A 193 21.91 5.86 -39.81
N SER A 194 22.56 4.88 -40.47
CA SER A 194 22.51 3.45 -40.10
C SER A 194 22.91 3.19 -38.65
N ASP A 195 23.74 4.05 -38.07
CA ASP A 195 24.24 3.99 -36.69
C ASP A 195 23.17 4.40 -35.63
N MET A 196 22.03 4.91 -36.10
CA MET A 196 20.91 5.38 -35.25
C MET A 196 19.61 4.63 -35.48
N LYS A 197 19.59 3.62 -36.37
CA LYS A 197 18.40 2.76 -36.50
C LYS A 197 18.21 1.95 -35.24
N PRO A 198 17.00 1.91 -34.63
CA PRO A 198 16.71 1.01 -33.55
C PRO A 198 17.05 -0.42 -33.98
N ASN A 199 17.80 -1.14 -33.16
CA ASN A 199 18.18 -2.52 -33.44
C ASN A 199 16.91 -3.39 -33.31
N MET A 200 16.17 -3.49 -34.39
CA MET A 200 15.08 -4.46 -34.54
C MET A 200 15.74 -5.85 -34.61
N GLY A 201 15.93 -6.45 -33.44
CA GLY A 201 16.38 -7.82 -33.30
C GLY A 201 15.44 -8.75 -34.05
N ASN A 202 15.90 -9.22 -35.20
CA ASN A 202 15.26 -10.23 -36.04
C ASN A 202 15.18 -11.53 -35.21
N GLN A 203 14.09 -11.76 -34.48
CA GLN A 203 13.76 -13.06 -33.92
C GLN A 203 13.23 -13.94 -35.04
N GLN A 204 14.15 -14.41 -35.90
CA GLN A 204 13.88 -15.60 -36.68
C GLN A 204 13.94 -16.82 -35.76
N SER A 205 12.79 -17.42 -35.59
CA SER A 205 12.65 -18.77 -35.01
C SER A 205 13.36 -19.79 -35.92
N GLU A 206 14.56 -20.21 -35.54
CA GLU A 206 15.19 -21.40 -36.15
C GLU A 206 14.67 -22.64 -35.46
N ASN A 207 13.93 -23.43 -36.22
CA ASN A 207 13.69 -24.84 -35.94
C ASN A 207 14.97 -25.65 -36.27
N PRO A 208 15.46 -26.53 -35.42
CA PRO A 208 16.55 -27.43 -35.77
C PRO A 208 16.02 -28.68 -36.45
N SER A 209 16.26 -28.86 -37.73
CA SER A 209 16.23 -30.19 -38.35
C SER A 209 17.64 -30.57 -38.85
N GLY A 210 18.03 -31.76 -38.52
CA GLY A 210 19.38 -32.30 -38.53
C GLY A 210 20.06 -32.48 -39.90
N GLY A 211 21.35 -32.77 -39.83
CA GLY A 211 22.18 -33.21 -40.94
C GLY A 211 23.67 -33.29 -40.62
N THR A 212 24.14 -34.46 -40.43
CA THR A 212 25.49 -35.04 -40.36
C THR A 212 26.58 -34.41 -41.23
N GLY A 213 27.83 -34.37 -40.73
CA GLY A 213 29.04 -34.28 -41.54
C GLY A 213 30.33 -33.84 -40.86
N SER A 214 31.06 -34.77 -40.39
CA SER A 214 32.53 -35.02 -40.25
C SER A 214 33.60 -33.96 -40.44
N GLN A 215 34.58 -34.15 -39.56
CA GLN A 215 36.07 -34.01 -39.68
C GLN A 215 36.68 -32.67 -39.25
N ASN A 216 37.47 -32.72 -38.24
CA ASN A 216 38.78 -33.23 -37.88
C ASN A 216 39.80 -32.15 -37.43
N GLN A 217 40.55 -32.51 -36.38
CA GLN A 217 41.93 -32.09 -36.00
C GLN A 217 42.09 -30.75 -35.31
N GLN A 218 42.87 -30.60 -34.27
CA GLN A 218 43.73 -31.42 -33.39
C GLN A 218 44.27 -30.56 -32.25
N ARG A 219 44.41 -31.20 -31.04
CA ARG A 219 45.52 -31.08 -30.04
C ARG A 219 45.83 -29.69 -29.44
N ASN A 220 46.05 -29.59 -28.15
CA ASN A 220 46.85 -30.31 -27.12
C ASN A 220 46.34 -29.89 -25.72
N ASN A 221 46.18 -30.87 -24.81
CA ASN A 221 47.03 -31.28 -23.67
C ASN A 221 47.48 -30.15 -22.75
N GLU A 222 47.23 -30.25 -21.41
CA GLU A 222 47.83 -31.09 -20.37
C GLU A 222 46.97 -30.96 -19.09
N GLU A 223 46.59 -32.06 -18.50
CA GLU A 223 47.02 -32.72 -17.26
C GLU A 223 46.80 -31.90 -15.99
N GLY A 224 46.16 -32.39 -14.98
CA GLY A 224 46.26 -33.58 -14.24
C GLY A 224 45.41 -33.59 -12.97
N ASN A 225 45.06 -34.80 -12.71
CA ASN A 225 44.98 -35.52 -11.44
C ASN A 225 43.70 -35.47 -10.59
N ALA A 226 43.12 -36.58 -10.63
CA ALA A 226 42.35 -37.55 -9.90
C ALA A 226 42.51 -37.54 -8.37
N GLN A 227 41.41 -37.81 -7.70
CA GLN A 227 41.31 -38.95 -6.77
C GLN A 227 39.89 -39.28 -6.41
N GLU A 228 39.59 -40.58 -6.58
CA GLU A 228 38.44 -41.35 -6.22
C GLU A 228 38.16 -41.37 -4.70
N ASN A 229 36.89 -41.62 -4.34
CA ASN A 229 36.47 -42.79 -3.54
C ASN A 229 34.95 -42.82 -3.44
N GLN A 230 34.35 -43.76 -4.10
CA GLN A 230 33.64 -45.00 -3.74
C GLN A 230 32.74 -44.95 -2.48
N SER A 231 31.49 -45.11 -2.80
CA SER A 231 30.49 -46.13 -2.43
C SER A 231 30.05 -46.22 -0.97
N THR A 232 28.75 -46.25 -0.78
CA THR A 232 28.00 -47.48 -0.49
C THR A 232 26.50 -47.27 -0.51
N SER A 233 25.86 -48.24 -1.11
CA SER A 233 24.42 -48.52 -1.22
C SER A 233 23.72 -48.79 0.11
N GLY A 234 22.43 -48.51 0.15
CA GLY A 234 21.52 -48.97 1.18
C GLY A 234 20.08 -48.91 0.71
N GLU A 235 19.60 -50.00 0.14
CA GLU A 235 18.21 -50.31 -0.16
C GLU A 235 17.39 -50.42 1.13
N SER A 236 16.12 -49.98 1.09
CA SER A 236 14.98 -50.74 1.64
C SER A 236 13.67 -50.13 1.17
N GLN A 237 13.10 -50.78 0.24
CA GLN A 237 11.82 -51.52 0.18
C GLN A 237 10.57 -50.73 0.62
N SER A 238 9.76 -50.61 -0.43
CA SER A 238 8.34 -50.33 -0.54
C SER A 238 7.44 -51.29 0.27
N GLN A 239 6.31 -50.76 0.72
CA GLN A 239 5.10 -51.58 0.84
C GLN A 239 3.91 -50.78 0.33
N ASP A 240 3.37 -51.24 -0.77
CA ASP A 240 2.04 -50.96 -1.32
C ASP A 240 0.97 -51.62 -0.46
N LEU A 241 -0.17 -50.97 -0.30
CA LEU A 241 -1.47 -51.63 -0.21
C LEU A 241 -2.57 -50.70 -0.78
N PRO A 242 -3.56 -51.24 -1.48
CA PRO A 242 -4.49 -50.52 -2.35
C PRO A 242 -5.81 -50.20 -1.66
N MET A 243 -6.49 -49.18 -2.16
CA MET A 243 -7.92 -48.99 -1.88
C MET A 243 -8.72 -48.75 -3.17
N GLU A 244 -9.85 -49.43 -3.18
CA GLU A 244 -10.73 -49.72 -4.28
C GLU A 244 -11.55 -48.54 -4.82
N ASN A 245 -11.95 -48.77 -6.07
CA ASN A 245 -12.95 -48.11 -6.89
C ASN A 245 -14.35 -48.00 -6.28
N GLY A 246 -15.01 -46.90 -6.63
CA GLY A 246 -16.45 -46.74 -6.55
C GLY A 246 -16.94 -45.78 -7.63
N SER A 247 -17.20 -46.34 -8.81
CA SER A 247 -17.89 -45.69 -9.93
C SER A 247 -19.38 -45.51 -9.63
N GLN A 248 -19.96 -44.42 -10.05
CA GLN A 248 -21.32 -44.45 -10.60
C GLN A 248 -21.54 -43.29 -11.57
N ASP A 249 -21.80 -43.68 -12.79
CA ASP A 249 -22.29 -42.90 -13.92
C ASP A 249 -23.68 -42.34 -13.68
N SER A 250 -23.96 -41.16 -14.24
CA SER A 250 -25.25 -40.87 -14.83
C SER A 250 -25.13 -39.78 -15.90
N GLU A 251 -25.33 -40.22 -17.12
CA GLU A 251 -25.52 -39.43 -18.33
C GLU A 251 -26.82 -38.63 -18.25
N ALA A 252 -26.81 -37.40 -18.76
CA ALA A 252 -27.95 -36.81 -19.42
C ALA A 252 -27.52 -35.74 -20.43
N GLN A 253 -27.84 -36.03 -21.67
CA GLN A 253 -27.75 -35.18 -22.84
C GLN A 253 -28.69 -33.96 -22.72
N GLY A 254 -28.22 -32.83 -23.23
CA GLY A 254 -29.06 -31.64 -23.46
C GLY A 254 -28.41 -30.67 -24.41
N ASN A 255 -28.80 -30.77 -25.67
CA ASN A 255 -28.47 -29.85 -26.77
C ASN A 255 -29.06 -28.43 -26.52
N GLY A 256 -28.27 -27.38 -26.73
CA GLY A 256 -28.73 -26.02 -26.78
C GLY A 256 -27.66 -25.07 -27.30
N LYS A 257 -27.67 -24.83 -28.61
CA LYS A 257 -26.96 -23.73 -29.22
C LYS A 257 -27.64 -22.43 -28.81
N ASP A 258 -26.94 -21.53 -28.20
CA ASP A 258 -27.16 -20.09 -28.38
C ASP A 258 -25.85 -19.34 -28.29
N LYS A 259 -25.56 -18.65 -29.40
CA LYS A 259 -24.51 -17.66 -29.50
C LYS A 259 -24.94 -16.44 -28.69
N GLN A 260 -24.15 -16.06 -27.72
CA GLN A 260 -24.10 -14.69 -27.25
C GLN A 260 -22.64 -14.23 -27.31
N GLU A 261 -22.43 -13.30 -28.20
CA GLU A 261 -21.26 -12.44 -28.27
C GLU A 261 -21.18 -11.65 -26.96
N GLY A 262 -20.15 -11.94 -26.19
CA GLY A 262 -19.77 -11.12 -25.05
C GLY A 262 -18.67 -10.18 -25.51
N GLU A 263 -19.03 -8.94 -25.83
CA GLU A 263 -18.10 -7.84 -25.98
C GLU A 263 -17.31 -7.65 -24.67
N SER A 264 -16.04 -7.99 -24.72
CA SER A 264 -15.06 -7.49 -23.76
C SER A 264 -14.50 -6.17 -24.29
N THR A 265 -15.17 -5.09 -23.97
CA THR A 265 -14.66 -3.73 -24.15
C THR A 265 -13.87 -3.35 -22.92
N ASP A 266 -12.55 -3.49 -22.97
CA ASP A 266 -11.61 -2.70 -22.19
C ASP A 266 -10.28 -2.58 -22.94
N GLU A 267 -10.34 -1.89 -24.08
CA GLU A 267 -9.18 -1.19 -24.61
C GLU A 267 -9.32 0.29 -24.22
N ALA A 268 -8.58 0.70 -23.20
CA ALA A 268 -8.32 2.10 -22.97
C ALA A 268 -7.57 2.64 -24.20
N ASN A 269 -8.33 3.23 -25.13
CA ASN A 269 -7.77 3.97 -26.25
C ASN A 269 -7.14 5.27 -25.73
N GLY A 270 -5.96 5.12 -25.10
CA GLY A 270 -5.04 6.24 -24.97
C GLY A 270 -4.64 6.69 -26.37
N VAL A 271 -4.32 7.96 -26.53
CA VAL A 271 -3.93 8.64 -27.76
C VAL A 271 -2.66 8.07 -28.45
N THR A 272 -2.32 6.82 -28.19
CA THR A 272 -1.32 6.04 -28.90
C THR A 272 -2.04 5.05 -29.82
N GLY A 273 -2.43 5.50 -31.01
CA GLY A 273 -3.01 4.64 -32.04
C GLY A 273 -2.03 3.56 -32.48
N LYS A 274 -2.39 2.30 -32.30
CA LYS A 274 -1.76 1.19 -33.02
C LYS A 274 -2.03 1.39 -34.50
N GLU A 275 -0.98 1.58 -35.32
CA GLU A 275 -1.07 1.47 -36.75
C GLU A 275 -1.42 0.01 -37.11
N ALA A 276 -2.66 -0.22 -37.53
CA ALA A 276 -3.03 -1.45 -38.19
C ALA A 276 -2.33 -1.53 -39.53
N GLY A 277 -1.39 -2.47 -39.69
CA GLY A 277 -0.68 -2.69 -40.95
C GLY A 277 -1.64 -3.04 -42.08
N THR A 278 -1.93 -2.08 -42.95
CA THR A 278 -2.49 -2.32 -44.29
C THR A 278 -1.36 -2.10 -45.30
N SER A 279 -1.00 -3.15 -45.96
CA SER A 279 -0.03 -3.15 -47.07
C SER A 279 -0.54 -2.32 -48.24
N GLY A 280 0.19 -1.25 -48.58
CA GLY A 280 -0.01 -0.54 -49.85
C GLY A 280 0.06 0.99 -49.74
N SER A 281 1.25 1.55 -50.01
CA SER A 281 1.66 2.95 -50.00
C SER A 281 2.24 3.36 -48.62
N SER A 282 3.55 3.54 -48.55
CA SER A 282 4.25 3.98 -47.34
C SER A 282 3.86 5.40 -46.98
N MET A 283 2.98 5.56 -46.01
CA MET A 283 2.70 6.89 -45.43
C MET A 283 3.99 7.48 -44.84
N PRO A 284 4.20 8.80 -44.95
CA PRO A 284 5.36 9.43 -44.33
C PRO A 284 5.31 9.28 -42.78
N THR A 285 6.42 8.84 -42.17
CA THR A 285 6.56 8.59 -40.73
C THR A 285 7.52 9.58 -40.08
N SER A 286 7.36 9.82 -38.78
CA SER A 286 8.33 10.55 -37.96
C SER A 286 9.18 9.58 -37.14
N ASP A 287 10.49 9.61 -37.40
CA ASP A 287 11.44 8.71 -36.74
C ASP A 287 11.68 9.12 -35.25
N THR A 288 11.68 10.43 -35.00
CA THR A 288 11.86 10.94 -33.62
C THR A 288 10.63 10.71 -32.71
N HIS A 289 9.43 10.68 -33.29
CA HIS A 289 8.21 10.35 -32.55
C HIS A 289 8.19 8.86 -32.23
N THR A 290 8.48 7.99 -33.19
CA THR A 290 8.58 6.55 -33.00
C THR A 290 9.67 6.21 -31.95
N ALA A 291 10.84 6.86 -32.03
CA ALA A 291 11.92 6.69 -31.06
C ALA A 291 11.48 7.06 -29.64
N TYR A 292 10.72 8.14 -29.47
CA TYR A 292 10.16 8.54 -28.18
C TYR A 292 9.20 7.49 -27.60
N GLU A 293 8.30 6.95 -28.42
CA GLU A 293 7.36 5.90 -28.00
C GLU A 293 8.10 4.62 -27.57
N GLU A 294 9.11 4.18 -28.34
CA GLU A 294 9.94 3.03 -27.99
C GLU A 294 10.72 3.26 -26.68
N ALA A 295 11.38 4.40 -26.53
CA ALA A 295 12.12 4.74 -25.33
C ALA A 295 11.21 4.85 -24.09
N SER A 296 9.95 5.27 -24.27
CA SER A 296 8.96 5.32 -23.20
C SER A 296 8.60 3.92 -22.69
N LYS A 297 8.53 2.92 -23.58
CA LYS A 297 8.27 1.51 -23.21
C LYS A 297 9.37 0.93 -22.33
N ASP A 298 10.63 1.35 -22.53
CA ASP A 298 11.78 0.90 -21.74
C ASP A 298 11.78 1.45 -20.30
N LEU A 299 11.05 2.54 -20.05
CA LEU A 299 10.90 3.10 -18.70
C LEU A 299 9.89 2.35 -17.82
N VAL A 300 9.00 1.59 -18.45
CA VAL A 300 8.05 0.76 -17.70
C VAL A 300 8.82 -0.36 -17.01
N GLU A 301 8.71 -0.41 -15.70
CA GLU A 301 9.30 -1.51 -14.93
C GLU A 301 8.54 -2.80 -15.24
N ARG A 302 9.24 -3.81 -15.73
CA ARG A 302 8.65 -5.10 -16.12
C ARG A 302 9.14 -6.21 -15.21
N GLN A 303 8.30 -7.21 -15.00
CA GLN A 303 8.65 -8.46 -14.31
C GLN A 303 9.52 -9.34 -15.21
N SER A 304 10.05 -10.42 -14.64
CA SER A 304 10.87 -11.41 -15.38
C SER A 304 10.14 -12.09 -16.55
N ASP A 305 8.82 -12.09 -16.54
CA ASP A 305 7.94 -12.61 -17.59
C ASP A 305 7.56 -11.56 -18.67
N GLY A 306 8.15 -10.36 -18.59
CA GLY A 306 7.89 -9.26 -19.52
C GLY A 306 6.63 -8.45 -19.23
N ARG A 307 5.78 -8.85 -18.27
CA ARG A 307 4.58 -8.10 -17.90
C ARG A 307 4.93 -6.84 -17.10
N PRO A 308 4.15 -5.75 -17.21
CA PRO A 308 4.32 -4.60 -16.35
C PRO A 308 4.21 -4.97 -14.87
N VAL A 309 4.97 -4.27 -14.03
CA VAL A 309 4.93 -4.42 -12.58
C VAL A 309 3.55 -4.02 -12.06
N GLY A 310 2.94 -4.86 -11.24
CA GLY A 310 1.64 -4.58 -10.63
C GLY A 310 1.71 -3.39 -9.66
N ILE A 311 0.77 -2.47 -9.81
CA ILE A 311 0.58 -1.32 -8.92
C ILE A 311 -0.79 -1.46 -8.27
N VAL A 312 -0.84 -1.30 -6.95
CA VAL A 312 -2.10 -1.32 -6.21
C VAL A 312 -2.35 0.04 -5.59
N HIS A 313 -3.54 0.58 -5.83
CA HIS A 313 -4.01 1.80 -5.19
C HIS A 313 -4.59 1.46 -3.81
N GLY A 314 -4.16 2.20 -2.78
CA GLY A 314 -4.76 2.10 -1.45
C GLY A 314 -6.25 2.46 -1.47
N LEU A 315 -6.98 1.97 -0.48
CA LEU A 315 -8.42 2.22 -0.36
C LEU A 315 -8.74 3.72 -0.32
N THR A 316 -9.76 4.11 -1.09
CA THR A 316 -10.33 5.46 -1.07
C THR A 316 -11.31 5.63 0.10
N ASP A 317 -11.73 6.86 0.36
CA ASP A 317 -12.69 7.17 1.43
C ASP A 317 -14.04 6.47 1.24
N ASP A 318 -14.51 6.41 0.00
CA ASP A 318 -15.81 5.82 -0.29
C ASP A 318 -15.73 4.28 -0.21
N GLN A 319 -14.69 3.67 -0.75
CA GLN A 319 -14.41 2.25 -0.58
C GLN A 319 -14.28 1.86 0.89
N TRP A 320 -13.56 2.67 1.69
CA TRP A 320 -13.41 2.41 3.12
C TRP A 320 -14.75 2.48 3.87
N LYS A 321 -15.61 3.44 3.52
CA LYS A 321 -16.97 3.52 4.12
C LYS A 321 -17.81 2.27 3.84
N GLU A 322 -17.64 1.66 2.67
CA GLU A 322 -18.31 0.40 2.31
C GLU A 322 -17.73 -0.80 3.09
N CYS A 323 -16.42 -0.79 3.39
CA CYS A 323 -15.78 -1.84 4.18
C CYS A 323 -16.15 -1.78 5.67
N VAL A 324 -16.45 -0.58 6.19
CA VAL A 324 -16.60 -0.37 7.64
C VAL A 324 -18.04 -0.56 8.10
N VAL A 325 -18.21 -1.47 9.02
CA VAL A 325 -19.45 -1.69 9.75
C VAL A 325 -19.41 -0.96 11.08
N SER A 326 -20.32 -0.05 11.30
CA SER A 326 -20.42 0.70 12.55
C SER A 326 -20.96 -0.17 13.69
N TYR A 327 -20.60 0.19 14.93
CA TYR A 327 -21.13 -0.50 16.11
C TYR A 327 -22.65 -0.41 16.24
N GLN A 328 -23.30 0.63 15.65
CA GLN A 328 -24.76 0.74 15.60
C GLN A 328 -25.38 -0.31 14.67
N GLN A 329 -24.79 -0.56 13.52
CA GLN A 329 -25.22 -1.62 12.59
C GLN A 329 -25.11 -3.00 13.25
N VAL A 330 -23.96 -3.26 13.92
CA VAL A 330 -23.79 -4.50 14.68
C VAL A 330 -24.80 -4.60 15.82
N ALA A 331 -25.05 -3.51 16.56
CA ALA A 331 -26.05 -3.49 17.63
C ALA A 331 -27.47 -3.75 17.13
N THR A 332 -27.79 -3.32 15.89
CA THR A 332 -29.07 -3.61 15.26
C THR A 332 -29.18 -5.09 14.87
N ALA A 333 -28.15 -5.62 14.19
CA ALA A 333 -28.10 -7.04 13.82
C ALA A 333 -28.16 -7.98 15.04
N ARG A 334 -27.62 -7.59 16.17
CA ARG A 334 -27.71 -8.37 17.43
C ARG A 334 -29.13 -8.57 17.92
N LYS A 335 -30.05 -7.64 17.64
CA LYS A 335 -31.46 -7.79 18.03
C LYS A 335 -32.14 -8.93 17.29
N GLU A 336 -31.61 -9.28 16.11
CA GLU A 336 -32.10 -10.35 15.27
C GLU A 336 -31.55 -11.73 15.69
N LEU A 337 -30.48 -11.75 16.50
CA LEU A 337 -29.93 -12.99 17.02
C LEU A 337 -30.97 -13.69 17.91
N SER A 338 -31.30 -14.90 17.53
CA SER A 338 -32.26 -15.74 18.25
C SER A 338 -31.81 -16.02 19.70
N ASN A 339 -32.74 -16.53 20.53
CA ASN A 339 -32.52 -16.84 21.96
C ASN A 339 -31.53 -18.00 22.20
N PHE A 340 -30.38 -17.98 21.51
CA PHE A 340 -29.30 -18.97 21.63
C PHE A 340 -28.89 -19.22 23.08
N PHE A 341 -28.90 -18.17 23.91
CA PHE A 341 -28.52 -18.25 25.32
C PHE A 341 -29.60 -18.78 26.26
N GLY A 342 -30.83 -19.06 25.78
CA GLY A 342 -31.94 -19.50 26.64
C GLY A 342 -31.57 -20.57 27.68
N PRO A 343 -31.02 -21.74 27.24
CA PRO A 343 -30.61 -22.81 28.14
C PRO A 343 -29.39 -22.51 29.03
N TRP A 344 -28.63 -21.45 28.73
CA TRP A 344 -27.32 -21.14 29.30
C TRP A 344 -27.27 -19.79 30.01
N VAL A 345 -28.41 -19.10 30.14
CA VAL A 345 -28.49 -17.74 30.70
C VAL A 345 -27.87 -17.65 32.08
N GLU A 346 -28.14 -18.59 32.98
CA GLU A 346 -27.62 -18.57 34.35
C GLU A 346 -26.09 -18.75 34.39
N GLN A 347 -25.57 -19.67 33.57
CA GLN A 347 -24.13 -19.93 33.49
C GLN A 347 -23.36 -18.76 32.89
N GLU A 348 -23.92 -18.17 31.82
CA GLU A 348 -23.34 -16.99 31.19
C GLU A 348 -23.40 -15.79 32.13
N GLN A 349 -24.49 -15.61 32.87
CA GLN A 349 -24.64 -14.53 33.83
C GLN A 349 -23.65 -14.66 34.98
N ALA A 350 -23.46 -15.85 35.55
CA ALA A 350 -22.45 -16.11 36.58
C ALA A 350 -21.02 -15.81 36.06
N ALA A 351 -20.71 -16.25 34.82
CA ALA A 351 -19.43 -15.95 34.18
C ALA A 351 -19.22 -14.46 33.97
N TRP A 352 -20.27 -13.72 33.63
CA TRP A 352 -20.23 -12.28 33.50
C TRP A 352 -19.91 -11.58 34.84
N GLU A 353 -20.61 -11.93 35.89
CA GLU A 353 -20.42 -11.33 37.21
C GLU A 353 -19.00 -11.58 37.74
N GLU A 354 -18.48 -12.77 37.52
CA GLU A 354 -17.10 -13.09 37.82
C GLU A 354 -16.13 -12.23 36.98
N TYR A 355 -16.31 -12.18 35.66
CA TYR A 355 -15.47 -11.39 34.74
C TYR A 355 -15.53 -9.89 35.07
N GLU A 356 -16.71 -9.35 35.35
CA GLU A 356 -16.88 -7.95 35.71
C GLU A 356 -16.14 -7.61 37.00
N THR A 357 -16.25 -8.47 37.99
CA THR A 357 -15.55 -8.32 39.30
C THR A 357 -14.04 -8.36 39.12
N GLN A 358 -13.54 -9.33 38.34
CA GLN A 358 -12.12 -9.48 38.06
C GLN A 358 -11.59 -8.30 37.26
N THR A 359 -12.30 -7.88 36.20
CA THR A 359 -11.93 -6.75 35.35
C THR A 359 -11.93 -5.43 36.11
N LYS A 360 -12.94 -5.17 36.96
CA LYS A 360 -12.99 -3.96 37.80
C LYS A 360 -11.78 -3.91 38.74
N ARG A 361 -11.46 -5.04 39.41
CA ARG A 361 -10.30 -5.13 40.28
C ARG A 361 -8.98 -4.92 39.54
N PHE A 362 -8.82 -5.59 38.41
CA PHE A 362 -7.63 -5.47 37.59
C PHE A 362 -7.42 -4.04 37.08
N THR A 363 -8.45 -3.42 36.51
CA THR A 363 -8.39 -2.05 35.98
C THR A 363 -8.12 -1.01 37.05
N GLN A 364 -8.63 -1.20 38.28
CA GLN A 364 -8.32 -0.29 39.38
C GLN A 364 -6.84 -0.32 39.77
N ILE A 365 -6.24 -1.49 39.77
CA ILE A 365 -4.83 -1.65 40.13
C ILE A 365 -3.93 -1.11 39.03
N MET A 366 -4.23 -1.46 37.78
CA MET A 366 -3.52 -0.95 36.65
C MET A 366 -3.61 0.58 36.56
N ALA A 367 -4.78 1.16 36.78
CA ALA A 367 -4.98 2.60 36.81
C ALA A 367 -4.13 3.29 37.91
N LYS A 368 -4.10 2.71 39.09
CA LYS A 368 -3.28 3.25 40.19
C LYS A 368 -1.79 3.20 39.90
N GLU A 369 -1.30 2.11 39.30
CA GLU A 369 0.10 1.97 38.89
C GLU A 369 0.45 2.95 37.75
N PHE A 370 -0.46 3.09 36.80
CA PHE A 370 -0.31 4.06 35.70
C PHE A 370 -0.21 5.49 36.23
N GLU A 371 -1.10 5.91 37.12
CA GLU A 371 -1.06 7.24 37.73
C GLU A 371 0.22 7.46 38.56
N MET A 372 0.70 6.45 39.26
CA MET A 372 1.97 6.52 39.98
C MET A 372 3.16 6.68 39.01
N LYS A 373 3.21 5.93 37.92
CA LYS A 373 4.25 6.08 36.90
C LYS A 373 4.19 7.46 36.24
N LYS A 374 3.00 7.94 35.89
CA LYS A 374 2.77 9.27 35.32
C LYS A 374 3.22 10.37 36.28
N ALA A 375 2.91 10.26 37.56
CA ALA A 375 3.35 11.20 38.59
C ALA A 375 4.88 11.17 38.78
N ALA A 376 5.48 9.98 38.81
CA ALA A 376 6.93 9.83 38.92
C ALA A 376 7.67 10.41 37.68
N TRP A 377 7.11 10.22 36.48
CA TRP A 377 7.66 10.79 35.25
C TRP A 377 7.57 12.33 35.26
N ARG A 378 6.43 12.90 35.70
CA ARG A 378 6.26 14.35 35.84
C ARG A 378 7.25 14.92 36.87
N ALA A 379 7.40 14.26 38.01
CA ALA A 379 8.35 14.67 39.05
C ALA A 379 9.80 14.62 38.57
N LYS A 380 10.18 13.57 37.79
CA LYS A 380 11.53 13.45 37.22
C LYS A 380 11.85 14.56 36.21
N ARG A 381 10.86 15.08 35.50
CA ARG A 381 10.99 16.16 34.50
C ARG A 381 10.65 17.55 35.04
N ALA A 382 10.25 17.64 36.31
CA ALA A 382 10.01 18.93 36.96
C ALA A 382 11.30 19.75 36.97
N GLN A 383 11.24 20.93 36.36
CA GLN A 383 12.35 21.87 36.36
C GLN A 383 12.03 22.99 37.36
N THR A 384 12.94 23.20 38.31
CA THR A 384 12.83 24.31 39.21
C THR A 384 13.56 25.52 38.60
N ALA A 385 12.81 26.46 38.10
CA ALA A 385 13.34 27.71 37.60
C ALA A 385 13.23 28.79 38.67
N ARG A 386 14.19 29.71 38.72
CA ARG A 386 14.07 30.94 39.47
C ARG A 386 13.10 31.82 38.69
N SER A 387 11.95 32.09 39.29
CA SER A 387 10.95 32.98 38.67
C SER A 387 11.40 34.44 38.73
N GLY A 388 10.88 35.33 37.84
CA GLY A 388 11.10 36.74 37.94
C GLY A 388 10.47 37.44 39.14
N SER A 389 9.70 36.73 39.98
CA SER A 389 9.07 37.25 41.19
C SER A 389 10.04 37.20 42.35
N LEU A 390 10.23 38.32 43.04
CA LEU A 390 11.06 38.45 44.23
C LEU A 390 10.45 37.70 45.43
N ASP A 391 11.29 37.02 46.17
CA ASP A 391 10.90 36.43 47.44
C ASP A 391 11.15 37.48 48.55
N VAL A 392 10.09 38.11 49.02
CA VAL A 392 10.15 39.17 50.03
C VAL A 392 10.91 38.71 51.28
N ASN A 393 10.79 37.43 51.62
CA ASN A 393 11.49 36.88 52.83
C ASN A 393 12.99 36.71 52.63
N ARG A 394 13.50 36.77 51.36
CA ARG A 394 14.92 36.67 51.04
C ARG A 394 15.51 37.98 50.56
N LEU A 395 14.70 39.00 50.40
CA LEU A 395 15.13 40.31 49.87
C LEU A 395 16.21 40.97 50.71
N TYR A 396 16.24 40.72 52.01
CA TYR A 396 17.26 41.26 52.91
C TYR A 396 18.68 40.80 52.56
N SER A 397 18.82 39.65 51.88
CA SER A 397 20.11 39.03 51.52
C SER A 397 20.62 39.44 50.14
N TYR A 398 19.96 40.36 49.44
CA TYR A 398 20.24 40.69 48.02
C TYR A 398 21.70 41.13 47.75
N LYS A 399 22.38 41.66 48.77
CA LYS A 399 23.78 42.11 48.66
C LYS A 399 24.79 40.95 48.67
N TYR A 400 24.36 39.76 49.15
CA TYR A 400 25.28 38.64 49.42
C TYR A 400 24.83 37.36 48.78
N ASN A 401 23.59 37.30 48.24
CA ASN A 401 22.98 36.09 47.69
C ASN A 401 22.14 36.44 46.48
N ASP A 402 22.44 35.78 45.35
CA ASP A 402 21.67 35.93 44.13
C ASP A 402 20.35 35.12 44.14
N ASP A 403 20.11 34.27 45.16
CA ASP A 403 18.90 33.44 45.29
C ASP A 403 17.75 34.19 45.98
N ILE A 404 17.42 35.38 45.46
CA ILE A 404 16.36 36.26 45.96
C ILE A 404 15.03 36.10 45.24
N PHE A 405 14.98 35.20 44.23
CA PHE A 405 13.76 34.96 43.46
C PHE A 405 13.00 33.75 43.98
N LYS A 406 11.68 33.79 43.91
CA LYS A 406 10.83 32.65 44.22
C LYS A 406 11.16 31.50 43.27
N ARG A 407 11.31 30.28 43.82
CA ARG A 407 11.50 29.07 43.05
C ARG A 407 10.12 28.59 42.58
N MET A 408 9.93 28.56 41.27
CA MET A 408 8.73 28.01 40.66
C MET A 408 9.08 26.68 39.99
N THR A 409 8.40 25.61 40.39
CA THR A 409 8.57 24.32 39.76
C THR A 409 7.62 24.21 38.58
N HIS A 410 8.16 24.23 37.40
CA HIS A 410 7.39 23.98 36.17
C HIS A 410 7.30 22.47 35.95
N MET A 411 6.08 21.93 36.05
CA MET A 411 5.81 20.55 35.69
C MET A 411 5.33 20.50 34.25
N PRO A 412 6.09 19.90 33.34
CA PRO A 412 5.62 19.75 31.97
C PRO A 412 4.40 18.82 31.92
N ASP A 413 3.41 19.21 31.12
CA ASP A 413 2.26 18.36 30.89
C ASP A 413 2.67 17.04 30.23
N ALA A 414 2.11 15.95 30.72
CA ALA A 414 2.30 14.67 30.07
C ALA A 414 1.58 14.66 28.73
N LYS A 415 2.25 14.20 27.69
CA LYS A 415 1.63 14.05 26.37
C LYS A 415 0.42 13.14 26.45
N ASN A 416 -0.67 13.56 25.81
CA ASN A 416 -1.87 12.75 25.71
C ASN A 416 -1.62 11.59 24.74
N HIS A 417 -1.89 10.37 25.19
CA HIS A 417 -1.76 9.15 24.39
C HIS A 417 -3.13 8.65 23.95
N GLY A 418 -3.19 8.03 22.78
CA GLY A 418 -4.35 7.30 22.29
C GLY A 418 -3.96 5.91 21.79
N LEU A 419 -4.87 4.96 21.92
CA LEU A 419 -4.72 3.58 21.50
C LEU A 419 -5.57 3.31 20.27
N PHE A 420 -4.95 2.81 19.21
CA PHE A 420 -5.63 2.33 18.03
C PHE A 420 -5.31 0.85 17.86
N LEU A 421 -6.32 -0.01 17.98
CA LEU A 421 -6.16 -1.46 17.90
C LEU A 421 -6.83 -1.99 16.64
N LEU A 422 -6.11 -2.83 15.92
CA LEU A 422 -6.58 -3.59 14.78
C LEU A 422 -6.46 -5.08 15.09
N VAL A 423 -7.60 -5.77 15.21
CA VAL A 423 -7.70 -7.15 15.68
C VAL A 423 -8.06 -8.07 14.52
N ASP A 424 -7.29 -9.10 14.33
CA ASP A 424 -7.54 -10.13 13.34
C ASP A 424 -8.80 -10.94 13.72
N TRP A 425 -9.72 -11.03 12.75
CA TRP A 425 -10.97 -11.76 12.88
C TRP A 425 -11.06 -12.87 11.83
N SER A 426 -9.94 -13.55 11.64
CA SER A 426 -9.82 -14.64 10.67
C SER A 426 -10.23 -15.99 11.25
N GLY A 427 -10.48 -16.94 10.35
CA GLY A 427 -10.85 -18.30 10.71
C GLY A 427 -9.79 -19.05 11.55
N SER A 428 -8.50 -18.73 11.38
CA SER A 428 -7.41 -19.28 12.17
C SER A 428 -7.48 -18.89 13.63
N MET A 429 -7.97 -17.69 13.93
CA MET A 429 -8.15 -17.16 15.29
C MET A 429 -9.22 -17.88 16.12
N TRP A 430 -10.04 -18.70 15.51
CA TRP A 430 -11.22 -19.33 16.07
C TRP A 430 -11.07 -19.91 17.48
N ASN A 431 -9.99 -20.63 17.75
CA ASN A 431 -9.77 -21.24 19.06
C ASN A 431 -9.28 -20.26 20.13
N ASP A 432 -8.68 -19.16 19.75
CA ASP A 432 -8.01 -18.21 20.63
C ASP A 432 -8.83 -16.92 20.78
N LEU A 433 -9.78 -16.69 19.85
CA LEU A 433 -10.57 -15.47 19.74
C LEU A 433 -11.33 -15.11 21.02
N GLY A 434 -11.93 -16.10 21.71
CA GLY A 434 -12.64 -15.84 22.98
C GLY A 434 -11.73 -15.26 24.06
N SER A 435 -10.48 -15.68 24.10
CA SER A 435 -9.49 -15.15 25.04
C SER A 435 -8.95 -13.79 24.60
N VAL A 436 -8.76 -13.61 23.30
CA VAL A 436 -8.35 -12.31 22.70
C VAL A 436 -9.40 -11.24 22.97
N ILE A 437 -10.68 -11.54 22.75
CA ILE A 437 -11.79 -10.63 23.05
C ILE A 437 -11.74 -10.18 24.50
N LYS A 438 -11.59 -11.11 25.46
CA LYS A 438 -11.50 -10.77 26.89
C LYS A 438 -10.33 -9.84 27.19
N GLN A 439 -9.20 -9.99 26.50
CA GLN A 439 -8.04 -9.12 26.69
C GLN A 439 -8.27 -7.73 26.10
N VAL A 440 -8.82 -7.64 24.90
CA VAL A 440 -9.20 -6.36 24.27
C VAL A 440 -10.21 -5.63 25.17
N MET A 441 -11.21 -6.33 25.70
CA MET A 441 -12.18 -5.78 26.65
C MET A 441 -11.50 -5.26 27.92
N THR A 442 -10.60 -6.02 28.50
CA THR A 442 -9.88 -5.62 29.72
C THR A 442 -9.01 -4.39 29.47
N LEU A 443 -8.34 -4.34 28.33
CA LEU A 443 -7.52 -3.19 27.94
C LEU A 443 -8.35 -1.94 27.70
N THR A 444 -9.49 -2.06 27.01
CA THR A 444 -10.39 -0.92 26.76
C THR A 444 -11.05 -0.43 28.05
N ALA A 445 -11.39 -1.34 28.97
CA ALA A 445 -11.88 -0.97 30.30
C ALA A 445 -10.81 -0.19 31.11
N PHE A 446 -9.54 -0.61 31.02
CA PHE A 446 -8.42 0.13 31.61
C PHE A 446 -8.25 1.51 30.95
N ALA A 447 -8.19 1.58 29.62
CA ALA A 447 -8.04 2.84 28.88
C ALA A 447 -9.16 3.83 29.24
N LYS A 448 -10.41 3.35 29.30
CA LYS A 448 -11.57 4.15 29.73
C LYS A 448 -11.41 4.65 31.16
N LYS A 449 -10.89 3.81 32.09
CA LYS A 449 -10.69 4.17 33.49
C LYS A 449 -9.66 5.29 33.68
N VAL A 450 -8.62 5.32 32.86
CA VAL A 450 -7.54 6.33 32.91
C VAL A 450 -7.74 7.47 31.91
N ASN A 451 -8.91 7.54 31.26
CA ASN A 451 -9.27 8.55 30.25
C ASN A 451 -8.28 8.60 29.07
N ILE A 452 -7.84 7.45 28.58
CA ILE A 452 -7.06 7.33 27.36
C ILE A 452 -8.03 7.07 26.21
N PRO A 453 -8.09 7.94 25.19
CA PRO A 453 -8.88 7.69 24.00
C PRO A 453 -8.43 6.40 23.29
N PHE A 454 -9.40 5.62 22.82
CA PHE A 454 -9.12 4.38 22.09
C PHE A 454 -10.14 4.12 21.00
N GLU A 455 -9.70 3.42 19.97
CA GLU A 455 -10.49 2.86 18.88
C GLU A 455 -10.08 1.40 18.67
N VAL A 456 -11.05 0.52 18.54
CA VAL A 456 -10.82 -0.91 18.28
C VAL A 456 -11.62 -1.34 17.07
N TYR A 457 -10.91 -1.85 16.08
CA TYR A 457 -11.47 -2.42 14.86
C TYR A 457 -11.06 -3.87 14.73
N SER A 458 -11.98 -4.73 14.27
CA SER A 458 -11.63 -6.05 13.76
C SER A 458 -11.66 -6.04 12.25
N PHE A 459 -10.85 -6.89 11.61
CA PHE A 459 -10.81 -7.04 10.17
C PHE A 459 -10.91 -8.51 9.76
N THR A 460 -11.64 -8.75 8.69
CA THR A 460 -11.87 -10.08 8.11
C THR A 460 -12.19 -9.94 6.62
N THR A 461 -12.34 -11.07 5.93
CA THR A 461 -12.93 -11.08 4.59
C THR A 461 -14.38 -11.53 4.67
N ASN A 462 -15.26 -10.85 3.94
CA ASN A 462 -16.65 -11.25 3.76
C ASN A 462 -16.95 -11.23 2.27
N ARG A 463 -17.19 -12.40 1.67
CA ARG A 463 -17.55 -12.51 0.26
C ARG A 463 -18.94 -11.96 0.03
N ARG A 464 -19.03 -10.90 -0.78
CA ARG A 464 -20.27 -10.40 -1.35
C ARG A 464 -20.42 -10.96 -2.76
N GLU A 465 -21.61 -11.40 -3.13
CA GLU A 465 -21.87 -12.02 -4.43
C GLU A 465 -21.66 -11.09 -5.64
N ASP A 466 -21.70 -9.77 -5.41
CA ASP A 466 -21.64 -8.73 -6.45
C ASP A 466 -20.26 -8.09 -6.65
N ALA A 467 -19.19 -8.77 -6.27
CA ALA A 467 -17.85 -8.21 -6.36
C ALA A 467 -17.33 -8.12 -7.80
N TYR A 468 -17.37 -6.93 -8.39
CA TYR A 468 -16.67 -6.62 -9.65
C TYR A 468 -15.17 -6.46 -9.37
N LYS A 469 -14.37 -7.32 -10.01
CA LYS A 469 -12.93 -7.32 -9.86
C LYS A 469 -12.32 -6.27 -10.79
N VAL A 470 -11.75 -5.22 -10.22
CA VAL A 470 -11.04 -4.20 -10.96
C VAL A 470 -9.54 -4.44 -10.85
N GLU A 471 -8.85 -4.54 -11.99
CA GLU A 471 -7.39 -4.62 -12.01
C GLU A 471 -6.77 -3.35 -11.38
N ASP A 472 -5.62 -3.50 -10.73
CA ASP A 472 -4.87 -2.43 -10.06
C ASP A 472 -5.55 -1.77 -8.84
N MET A 473 -6.69 -2.28 -8.38
CA MET A 473 -7.37 -1.84 -7.16
C MET A 473 -7.45 -2.96 -6.12
N ILE A 474 -7.53 -2.56 -4.85
CA ILE A 474 -7.83 -3.49 -3.77
C ILE A 474 -9.30 -3.90 -3.91
N ASP A 475 -9.56 -5.19 -3.86
CA ASP A 475 -10.93 -5.69 -3.83
C ASP A 475 -11.57 -5.38 -2.47
N HIS A 476 -12.13 -4.18 -2.37
CA HIS A 476 -12.75 -3.69 -1.14
C HIS A 476 -14.06 -4.42 -0.79
N HIS A 477 -14.71 -5.06 -1.77
CA HIS A 477 -15.93 -5.84 -1.54
C HIS A 477 -15.66 -7.13 -0.74
N GLU A 478 -14.43 -7.64 -0.77
CA GLU A 478 -14.02 -8.77 0.06
C GLU A 478 -13.60 -8.36 1.48
N ILE A 479 -13.44 -7.06 1.76
CA ILE A 479 -12.94 -6.57 3.05
C ILE A 479 -14.10 -6.17 3.96
N GLN A 480 -14.07 -6.65 5.17
CA GLN A 480 -14.99 -6.21 6.22
C GLN A 480 -14.22 -5.80 7.45
N VAL A 481 -14.51 -4.59 7.91
CA VAL A 481 -13.92 -4.00 9.11
C VAL A 481 -15.04 -3.63 10.07
N VAL A 482 -15.04 -4.21 11.27
CA VAL A 482 -16.06 -3.92 12.27
C VAL A 482 -15.51 -2.99 13.33
N HIS A 483 -16.17 -1.86 13.54
CA HIS A 483 -15.86 -0.94 14.63
C HIS A 483 -16.40 -1.51 15.94
N MET A 484 -15.55 -2.21 16.69
CA MET A 484 -15.94 -2.98 17.87
C MET A 484 -16.24 -2.11 19.09
N LEU A 485 -15.25 -1.32 19.51
CA LEU A 485 -15.29 -0.50 20.71
C LEU A 485 -14.57 0.83 20.50
N SER A 486 -15.16 1.91 21.02
CA SER A 486 -14.57 3.25 20.98
C SER A 486 -14.76 3.99 22.29
N SER A 487 -13.79 4.85 22.62
CA SER A 487 -13.90 5.79 23.73
C SER A 487 -15.00 6.84 23.53
N GLN A 488 -15.45 7.04 22.28
CA GLN A 488 -16.49 8.00 21.91
C GLN A 488 -17.92 7.45 22.02
N MET A 489 -18.06 6.12 22.21
CA MET A 489 -19.36 5.50 22.43
C MET A 489 -20.06 6.09 23.67
N LYS A 490 -21.36 6.31 23.57
CA LYS A 490 -22.19 6.62 24.74
C LYS A 490 -22.11 5.47 25.75
N LYS A 491 -22.33 5.79 27.03
CA LYS A 491 -22.17 4.81 28.11
C LYS A 491 -23.00 3.53 27.89
N HIS A 492 -24.24 3.67 27.40
CA HIS A 492 -25.10 2.51 27.12
C HIS A 492 -24.56 1.70 25.92
N GLU A 493 -24.20 2.36 24.81
CA GLU A 493 -23.64 1.71 23.62
C GLU A 493 -22.37 0.90 23.95
N TYR A 494 -21.47 1.50 24.75
CA TYR A 494 -20.27 0.80 25.20
C TYR A 494 -20.61 -0.41 26.07
N ASN A 495 -21.52 -0.27 27.03
CA ASN A 495 -21.92 -1.36 27.92
C ASN A 495 -22.60 -2.50 27.14
N ASP A 496 -23.45 -2.17 26.18
CA ASP A 496 -24.13 -3.16 25.33
C ASP A 496 -23.13 -3.90 24.43
N ALA A 497 -22.20 -3.18 23.79
CA ALA A 497 -21.16 -3.80 23.01
C ALA A 497 -20.22 -4.67 23.87
N PHE A 498 -19.84 -4.15 25.04
CA PHE A 498 -18.98 -4.86 25.98
C PHE A 498 -19.64 -6.16 26.49
N ARG A 499 -20.93 -6.11 26.79
CA ARG A 499 -21.72 -7.29 27.18
C ARG A 499 -21.82 -8.32 26.04
N HIS A 500 -22.04 -7.87 24.82
CA HIS A 500 -22.10 -8.74 23.67
C HIS A 500 -20.78 -9.49 23.42
N TYR A 501 -19.66 -8.77 23.40
CA TYR A 501 -18.36 -9.40 23.21
C TYR A 501 -18.00 -10.35 24.35
N HIS A 502 -18.46 -10.10 25.58
CA HIS A 502 -18.33 -11.07 26.66
C HIS A 502 -19.12 -12.36 26.38
N LYS A 503 -20.39 -12.24 25.95
CA LYS A 503 -21.22 -13.40 25.59
C LYS A 503 -20.57 -14.23 24.49
N MET A 504 -20.07 -13.56 23.45
CA MET A 504 -19.34 -14.21 22.34
C MET A 504 -18.09 -14.93 22.85
N ALA A 505 -17.27 -14.27 23.68
CA ALA A 505 -16.08 -14.86 24.26
C ALA A 505 -16.37 -16.05 25.17
N TRP A 506 -17.45 -15.98 25.93
CA TRP A 506 -17.91 -17.09 26.75
C TRP A 506 -18.34 -18.30 25.92
N ALA A 507 -19.14 -18.05 24.86
CA ALA A 507 -19.63 -19.12 23.99
C ALA A 507 -18.47 -19.82 23.24
N LEU A 508 -17.50 -19.07 22.75
CA LEU A 508 -16.29 -19.60 22.11
C LEU A 508 -15.48 -20.50 23.05
N ASN A 509 -15.36 -20.12 24.33
CA ASN A 509 -14.57 -20.87 25.29
C ASN A 509 -15.29 -22.14 25.80
N VAL A 510 -16.62 -22.10 25.99
CA VAL A 510 -17.41 -23.20 26.57
C VAL A 510 -17.85 -24.21 25.55
N LYS A 511 -18.37 -23.74 24.37
CA LYS A 511 -18.94 -24.64 23.36
C LYS A 511 -17.93 -25.04 22.28
N GLY A 512 -16.78 -24.40 22.27
CA GLY A 512 -15.83 -24.58 21.16
C GLY A 512 -16.35 -23.98 19.88
N GLY A 513 -15.49 -23.94 18.88
CA GLY A 513 -15.66 -23.14 17.70
C GLY A 513 -17.03 -23.19 17.03
N TYR A 514 -17.37 -24.31 16.43
CA TYR A 514 -18.61 -24.42 15.63
C TYR A 514 -19.89 -24.19 16.41
N GLY A 515 -19.94 -24.59 17.67
CA GLY A 515 -21.12 -24.37 18.53
C GLY A 515 -21.39 -22.93 18.97
N ALA A 516 -20.41 -22.05 18.79
CA ALA A 516 -20.53 -20.63 19.14
C ALA A 516 -20.95 -19.76 17.94
N ARG A 517 -21.05 -20.33 16.74
CA ARG A 517 -21.32 -19.56 15.50
C ARG A 517 -22.64 -18.80 15.55
N GLU A 518 -23.63 -19.33 16.24
CA GLU A 518 -24.94 -18.69 16.44
C GLU A 518 -24.90 -17.40 17.29
N CYS A 519 -23.76 -17.11 17.94
CA CYS A 519 -23.56 -15.88 18.70
C CYS A 519 -23.02 -14.73 17.87
N PHE A 520 -22.64 -15.01 16.62
CA PHE A 520 -22.08 -14.02 15.70
C PHE A 520 -23.19 -13.38 14.89
N THR A 521 -23.14 -12.08 14.71
CA THR A 521 -23.92 -11.43 13.67
C THR A 521 -23.29 -11.74 12.31
N HIS A 522 -24.05 -11.55 11.22
CA HIS A 522 -23.53 -11.69 9.87
C HIS A 522 -22.34 -10.74 9.57
N TYR A 523 -22.16 -9.68 10.36
CA TYR A 523 -20.99 -8.80 10.30
C TYR A 523 -19.78 -9.34 11.07
N GLU A 524 -19.93 -10.33 11.90
CA GLU A 524 -18.87 -10.85 12.79
C GLU A 524 -18.40 -12.25 12.37
N GLU A 525 -18.81 -12.72 11.20
CA GLU A 525 -18.35 -13.99 10.67
C GLU A 525 -16.84 -13.99 10.42
N LEU A 526 -16.22 -15.16 10.62
CA LEU A 526 -14.78 -15.34 10.48
C LEU A 526 -14.43 -15.68 9.03
N GLY A 527 -13.50 -14.93 8.45
CA GLY A 527 -13.04 -15.11 7.08
C GLY A 527 -11.51 -15.20 6.97
N GLY A 528 -10.94 -14.56 5.95
CA GLY A 528 -9.51 -14.47 5.74
C GLY A 528 -8.85 -13.30 6.48
N THR A 529 -7.58 -13.03 6.17
CA THR A 529 -6.74 -12.04 6.86
C THR A 529 -6.31 -10.89 5.92
N PRO A 530 -7.19 -9.93 5.58
CA PRO A 530 -6.90 -8.82 4.66
C PRO A 530 -6.13 -7.67 5.35
N LEU A 531 -5.16 -7.97 6.20
CA LEU A 531 -4.40 -6.96 6.96
C LEU A 531 -3.73 -5.94 6.05
N ASN A 532 -3.04 -6.39 4.99
CA ASN A 532 -2.32 -5.48 4.07
C ASN A 532 -3.26 -4.45 3.44
N ALA A 533 -4.42 -4.90 2.97
CA ALA A 533 -5.43 -4.01 2.42
C ALA A 533 -5.92 -2.98 3.45
N CYS A 534 -6.21 -3.40 4.67
CA CYS A 534 -6.58 -2.50 5.76
C CYS A 534 -5.46 -1.49 6.08
N LEU A 535 -4.20 -1.93 6.11
CA LEU A 535 -3.05 -1.05 6.40
C LEU A 535 -2.89 0.09 5.39
N THR A 536 -3.41 -0.04 4.16
CA THR A 536 -3.35 1.05 3.17
C THR A 536 -4.17 2.27 3.58
N TYR A 537 -5.25 2.09 4.34
CA TYR A 537 -6.11 3.19 4.80
C TYR A 537 -5.78 3.69 6.22
N MET A 538 -5.03 2.91 7.02
CA MET A 538 -4.68 3.27 8.39
C MET A 538 -3.99 4.63 8.56
N PRO A 539 -3.11 5.12 7.65
CA PRO A 539 -2.55 6.47 7.73
C PRO A 539 -3.60 7.55 7.93
N LYS A 540 -4.73 7.45 7.22
CA LYS A 540 -5.83 8.40 7.33
C LYS A 540 -6.61 8.21 8.63
N MET A 541 -6.95 6.97 8.98
CA MET A 541 -7.65 6.67 10.22
C MET A 541 -6.91 7.18 11.45
N ILE A 542 -5.58 7.03 11.48
CA ILE A 542 -4.73 7.52 12.57
C ILE A 542 -4.73 9.05 12.63
N LYS A 543 -4.66 9.74 11.48
CA LYS A 543 -4.76 11.21 11.42
C LYS A 543 -6.11 11.69 11.97
N ASP A 544 -7.20 11.07 11.52
CA ASP A 544 -8.56 11.43 11.92
C ASP A 544 -8.80 11.16 13.41
N PHE A 545 -8.30 10.03 13.92
CA PHE A 545 -8.36 9.71 15.34
C PHE A 545 -7.58 10.72 16.19
N ARG A 546 -6.35 11.06 15.75
CA ARG A 546 -5.52 12.08 16.41
C ARG A 546 -6.22 13.44 16.46
N ALA A 547 -6.81 13.86 15.35
CA ALA A 547 -7.50 15.14 15.25
C ALA A 547 -8.79 15.17 16.10
N ARG A 548 -9.64 14.14 16.00
CA ARG A 548 -10.92 14.06 16.73
C ARG A 548 -10.74 13.99 18.24
N ALA A 549 -9.75 13.26 18.72
CA ALA A 549 -9.55 13.03 20.14
C ALA A 549 -8.50 13.99 20.76
N GLY A 550 -7.92 14.92 19.99
CA GLY A 550 -6.90 15.86 20.47
C GLY A 550 -5.62 15.18 21.00
N ILE A 551 -5.20 14.08 20.37
CA ILE A 551 -4.13 13.20 20.84
C ILE A 551 -2.78 13.66 20.31
N GLN A 552 -1.78 13.74 21.19
CA GLN A 552 -0.40 14.07 20.80
C GLN A 552 0.39 12.85 20.36
N LYS A 553 0.12 11.67 20.96
CA LYS A 553 0.79 10.43 20.62
C LYS A 553 -0.21 9.31 20.37
N VAL A 554 -0.09 8.64 19.23
CA VAL A 554 -0.91 7.48 18.88
C VAL A 554 -0.05 6.22 18.91
N ILE A 555 -0.54 5.22 19.62
CA ILE A 555 0.00 3.87 19.64
C ILE A 555 -0.91 3.02 18.76
N PHE A 556 -0.37 2.60 17.61
CA PHE A 556 -1.06 1.68 16.69
C PHE A 556 -0.66 0.25 17.02
N THR A 557 -1.63 -0.62 17.17
CA THR A 557 -1.39 -2.00 17.57
C THR A 557 -2.14 -2.97 16.66
N THR A 558 -1.43 -3.97 16.15
CA THR A 558 -2.02 -5.11 15.44
C THR A 558 -1.96 -6.37 16.29
N LEU A 559 -3.00 -7.17 16.23
CA LEU A 559 -3.08 -8.46 16.88
C LEU A 559 -3.57 -9.51 15.88
N THR A 560 -2.71 -10.48 15.52
CA THR A 560 -2.95 -11.50 14.50
C THR A 560 -2.29 -12.82 14.88
N ASP A 561 -2.76 -13.93 14.29
CA ASP A 561 -2.13 -15.26 14.39
C ASP A 561 -1.63 -15.76 13.02
N GLY A 562 -1.82 -14.98 11.97
CA GLY A 562 -1.53 -15.37 10.60
C GLY A 562 -0.74 -14.36 9.78
N CYS A 563 -0.31 -14.81 8.63
CA CYS A 563 0.23 -13.95 7.61
C CYS A 563 -0.91 -13.24 6.87
N SER A 564 -0.70 -11.97 6.54
CA SER A 564 -1.66 -11.22 5.75
C SER A 564 -1.83 -11.79 4.34
N SER A 565 -3.05 -11.69 3.82
CA SER A 565 -3.30 -11.81 2.38
C SER A 565 -2.58 -10.69 1.63
N ARG A 566 -2.24 -10.91 0.36
CA ARG A 566 -1.70 -9.86 -0.51
C ARG A 566 -2.75 -8.76 -0.72
N CYS A 567 -2.31 -7.55 -1.01
CA CYS A 567 -3.22 -6.44 -1.35
C CYS A 567 -4.02 -6.71 -2.62
N SER A 568 -3.43 -7.41 -3.59
CA SER A 568 -4.11 -7.87 -4.80
C SER A 568 -3.93 -9.37 -4.97
N GLN A 569 -5.00 -10.07 -5.28
CA GLN A 569 -4.96 -11.50 -5.57
C GLN A 569 -4.53 -11.80 -7.03
N TYR A 570 -4.58 -10.79 -7.91
CA TYR A 570 -4.48 -11.00 -9.36
C TYR A 570 -3.10 -10.76 -9.94
N ARG A 571 -2.25 -9.96 -9.27
CA ARG A 571 -0.90 -9.65 -9.75
C ARG A 571 0.10 -9.63 -8.61
N ASP A 572 1.34 -10.01 -8.91
CA ASP A 572 2.45 -9.75 -7.98
C ASP A 572 2.59 -8.23 -7.82
N THR A 573 2.05 -7.73 -6.71
CA THR A 573 2.11 -6.31 -6.38
C THR A 573 3.55 -5.94 -6.06
N SER A 574 4.12 -5.06 -6.84
CA SER A 574 5.46 -4.53 -6.57
C SER A 574 5.43 -3.12 -6.02
N ARG A 575 4.36 -2.37 -6.29
CA ARG A 575 4.19 -1.00 -5.81
C ARG A 575 2.79 -0.80 -5.24
N ALA A 576 2.71 -0.07 -4.13
CA ALA A 576 1.45 0.38 -3.55
C ALA A 576 1.43 1.91 -3.45
N ILE A 577 0.32 2.53 -3.82
CA ILE A 577 0.09 3.97 -3.64
C ILE A 577 -0.75 4.17 -2.40
N VAL A 578 -0.14 4.68 -1.33
CA VAL A 578 -0.80 4.87 -0.02
C VAL A 578 -0.63 6.32 0.42
N ASP A 579 -1.73 7.01 0.69
CA ASP A 579 -1.74 8.42 1.11
C ASP A 579 -0.85 9.31 0.21
N GLY A 580 -0.92 9.07 -1.12
CA GLY A 580 -0.16 9.80 -2.14
C GLY A 580 1.34 9.47 -2.20
N ARG A 581 1.77 8.39 -1.59
CA ARG A 581 3.15 7.91 -1.64
C ARG A 581 3.24 6.59 -2.38
N VAL A 582 4.19 6.50 -3.27
CA VAL A 582 4.51 5.24 -3.95
C VAL A 582 5.46 4.45 -3.06
N LEU A 583 5.02 3.29 -2.63
CA LEU A 583 5.78 2.36 -1.80
C LEU A 583 6.22 1.17 -2.65
N ASN A 584 7.47 0.75 -2.56
CA ASN A 584 7.94 -0.49 -3.16
C ASN A 584 7.66 -1.63 -2.16
N VAL A 585 6.69 -2.47 -2.48
CA VAL A 585 6.20 -3.54 -1.59
C VAL A 585 6.62 -4.94 -2.04
N LYS A 586 7.45 -5.04 -3.07
CA LYS A 586 7.90 -6.33 -3.64
C LYS A 586 8.50 -7.24 -2.56
N GLY A 587 7.86 -8.36 -2.31
CA GLY A 587 8.31 -9.40 -1.37
C GLY A 587 7.99 -9.15 0.11
N ASN A 588 7.71 -7.91 0.55
CA ASN A 588 7.52 -7.55 1.97
C ASN A 588 6.39 -6.53 2.16
N GLU A 589 5.22 -6.78 1.58
CA GLU A 589 4.09 -5.83 1.63
C GLU A 589 3.76 -5.36 3.05
N THR A 590 3.54 -6.28 3.98
CA THR A 590 3.15 -5.95 5.36
C THR A 590 4.19 -5.08 6.06
N GLU A 591 5.46 -5.40 5.92
CA GLU A 591 6.56 -4.67 6.53
C GLU A 591 6.64 -3.23 6.02
N VAL A 592 6.58 -3.05 4.70
CA VAL A 592 6.65 -1.73 4.07
C VAL A 592 5.43 -0.86 4.43
N LEU A 593 4.23 -1.45 4.49
CA LEU A 593 3.01 -0.75 4.89
C LEU A 593 3.07 -0.32 6.36
N LEU A 594 3.57 -1.17 7.25
CA LEU A 594 3.77 -0.83 8.66
C LEU A 594 4.86 0.23 8.86
N GLU A 595 5.97 0.15 8.12
CA GLU A 595 6.98 1.22 8.12
C GLU A 595 6.40 2.57 7.66
N ASN A 596 5.47 2.55 6.70
CA ASN A 596 4.77 3.76 6.33
C ASN A 596 3.89 4.28 7.48
N ILE A 597 3.25 3.40 8.25
CA ILE A 597 2.41 3.78 9.40
C ILE A 597 3.22 4.44 10.52
N LYS A 598 4.50 4.10 10.72
CA LYS A 598 5.40 4.78 11.68
C LYS A 598 5.52 6.29 11.45
N LYS A 599 5.17 6.77 10.26
CA LYS A 599 5.17 8.23 9.97
C LYS A 599 3.94 8.95 10.56
N TYR A 600 2.92 8.19 10.93
CA TYR A 600 1.63 8.70 11.42
C TYR A 600 1.37 8.32 12.88
N ALA A 601 1.80 7.13 13.29
CA ALA A 601 1.75 6.66 14.67
C ALA A 601 3.11 6.84 15.34
N ASP A 602 3.11 7.22 16.62
CA ASP A 602 4.34 7.42 17.41
C ASP A 602 4.96 6.10 17.87
N ASN A 603 4.15 5.04 17.98
CA ASN A 603 4.60 3.69 18.25
C ASN A 603 3.72 2.69 17.51
N VAL A 604 4.33 1.71 16.85
CA VAL A 604 3.67 0.64 16.11
C VAL A 604 4.04 -0.69 16.78
N VAL A 605 3.05 -1.34 17.38
CA VAL A 605 3.23 -2.57 18.18
C VAL A 605 2.54 -3.74 17.50
N GLY A 606 3.25 -4.85 17.31
CA GLY A 606 2.70 -6.08 16.76
C GLY A 606 2.62 -7.19 17.79
N TYR A 607 1.48 -7.86 17.85
CA TYR A 607 1.31 -9.09 18.62
C TYR A 607 0.95 -10.21 17.67
N PHE A 608 1.82 -11.20 17.59
CA PHE A 608 1.60 -12.42 16.83
C PHE A 608 1.33 -13.58 17.78
N LEU A 609 0.20 -14.24 17.57
CA LEU A 609 -0.21 -15.39 18.38
C LEU A 609 0.20 -16.69 17.68
N THR A 610 0.81 -17.61 18.41
CA THR A 610 1.13 -18.95 17.89
C THR A 610 0.90 -20.03 18.93
N ARG A 611 0.33 -21.15 18.53
CA ARG A 611 0.01 -22.27 19.43
C ARG A 611 1.23 -23.05 19.88
N GLY A 612 2.25 -23.07 19.04
CA GLY A 612 3.43 -23.89 19.29
C GLY A 612 4.73 -23.26 18.81
N ALA A 613 5.83 -23.87 19.19
CA ALA A 613 7.17 -23.52 18.74
C ALA A 613 7.61 -24.34 17.52
N ARG A 614 6.69 -25.00 16.81
CA ARG A 614 6.99 -25.88 15.67
C ARG A 614 6.07 -25.51 14.50
N GLY A 615 6.56 -25.80 13.29
CA GLY A 615 5.79 -25.59 12.07
C GLY A 615 6.06 -24.24 11.40
N TRP A 616 5.36 -24.00 10.30
CA TRP A 616 5.50 -22.80 9.50
C TRP A 616 5.01 -21.53 10.23
N GLU A 617 3.96 -21.65 11.05
CA GLU A 617 3.40 -20.52 11.82
C GLU A 617 4.45 -19.87 12.73
N PHE A 618 5.21 -20.69 13.50
CA PHE A 618 6.27 -20.13 14.34
C PHE A 618 7.41 -19.53 13.52
N ASN A 619 7.79 -20.19 12.43
CA ASN A 619 8.88 -19.69 11.58
C ASN A 619 8.48 -18.40 10.85
N SER A 620 7.22 -18.30 10.42
CA SER A 620 6.69 -17.06 9.80
C SER A 620 6.60 -15.88 10.78
N ALA A 621 6.44 -16.17 12.08
CA ALA A 621 6.47 -15.15 13.13
C ALA A 621 7.88 -14.56 13.35
N LEU A 622 8.93 -15.29 13.04
CA LEU A 622 10.31 -14.82 13.24
C LEU A 622 10.70 -13.73 12.22
N PRO A 623 11.68 -12.87 12.54
CA PRO A 623 12.23 -11.92 11.57
C PRO A 623 12.78 -12.63 10.32
N ALA A 624 12.61 -12.03 9.13
CA ALA A 624 13.04 -12.61 7.86
C ALA A 624 14.56 -12.89 7.79
N SER A 625 15.36 -12.13 8.55
CA SER A 625 16.80 -12.30 8.65
C SER A 625 17.25 -13.43 9.59
N THR A 626 16.31 -14.22 10.14
CA THR A 626 16.62 -15.27 11.12
C THR A 626 17.29 -16.46 10.45
N THR A 627 18.53 -16.78 10.84
CA THR A 627 19.22 -18.01 10.41
C THR A 627 18.64 -19.23 11.08
N TYR A 628 18.89 -20.42 10.52
CA TYR A 628 18.41 -21.70 11.09
C TYR A 628 18.87 -21.90 12.56
N GLU A 629 20.10 -21.54 12.87
CA GLU A 629 20.66 -21.66 14.23
C GLU A 629 19.92 -20.74 15.21
N LYS A 630 19.75 -19.46 14.83
CA LYS A 630 18.99 -18.48 15.64
C LYS A 630 17.53 -18.89 15.81
N ALA A 631 16.89 -19.47 14.78
CA ALA A 631 15.54 -19.98 14.90
C ALA A 631 15.42 -21.07 15.96
N HIS A 632 16.48 -21.93 16.09
CA HIS A 632 16.53 -22.95 17.12
C HIS A 632 16.71 -22.37 18.52
N GLU A 633 17.52 -21.31 18.67
CA GLU A 633 17.67 -20.57 19.94
C GLU A 633 16.36 -19.90 20.35
N TYR A 634 15.72 -19.17 19.43
CA TYR A 634 14.41 -18.54 19.67
C TYR A 634 13.33 -19.57 20.02
N ARG A 635 13.38 -20.77 19.43
CA ARG A 635 12.48 -21.86 19.79
C ARG A 635 12.68 -22.30 21.26
N LYS A 636 13.93 -22.46 21.70
CA LYS A 636 14.24 -22.80 23.11
C LYS A 636 13.79 -21.71 24.07
N GLU A 637 14.04 -20.45 23.71
CA GLU A 637 13.60 -19.28 24.49
C GLU A 637 12.08 -19.22 24.56
N PHE A 638 11.38 -19.37 23.42
CA PHE A 638 9.91 -19.35 23.38
C PHE A 638 9.27 -20.45 24.21
N LEU A 639 9.83 -21.66 24.20
CA LEU A 639 9.33 -22.76 25.03
C LEU A 639 9.50 -22.46 26.54
N LYS A 640 10.58 -21.78 26.91
CA LYS A 640 10.89 -21.42 28.30
C LYS A 640 10.11 -20.19 28.75
N GLU A 641 10.14 -19.12 27.96
CA GLU A 641 9.61 -17.81 28.31
C GLU A 641 8.15 -17.61 27.87
N LYS A 642 7.65 -18.48 26.96
CA LYS A 642 6.32 -18.41 26.32
C LYS A 642 6.09 -17.13 25.52
N MET A 643 7.14 -16.37 25.28
CA MET A 643 7.14 -15.08 24.60
C MET A 643 8.51 -14.83 23.97
N LEU A 644 8.50 -14.19 22.79
CA LEU A 644 9.66 -13.51 22.23
C LEU A 644 9.33 -12.04 22.04
N HIS A 645 10.34 -11.19 22.20
CA HIS A 645 10.23 -9.75 21.97
C HIS A 645 11.34 -9.29 21.05
N PHE A 646 10.96 -8.67 19.96
CA PHE A 646 11.88 -8.08 18.99
C PHE A 646 11.63 -6.58 18.88
N LYS A 647 12.69 -5.81 18.64
CA LYS A 647 12.60 -4.37 18.41
C LYS A 647 12.94 -4.06 16.96
N ASP A 648 12.21 -3.13 16.37
CA ASP A 648 12.42 -2.60 15.02
C ASP A 648 12.52 -3.70 13.95
N VAL A 649 11.56 -4.64 13.96
CA VAL A 649 11.48 -5.74 13.00
C VAL A 649 10.11 -5.78 12.34
N LYS A 650 10.06 -6.26 11.11
CA LYS A 650 8.82 -6.44 10.33
C LYS A 650 7.94 -5.17 10.27
N GLY A 651 8.55 -3.99 10.30
CA GLY A 651 7.82 -2.73 10.30
C GLY A 651 7.27 -2.29 11.65
N TYR A 652 7.44 -3.06 12.71
CA TYR A 652 7.03 -2.71 14.08
C TYR A 652 8.18 -2.08 14.86
N ASN A 653 7.87 -1.18 15.79
CA ASN A 653 8.81 -0.72 16.81
C ASN A 653 9.03 -1.79 17.89
N ASP A 654 7.92 -2.39 18.36
CA ASP A 654 7.94 -3.52 19.29
C ASP A 654 7.09 -4.65 18.71
N TYR A 655 7.70 -5.82 18.54
CA TYR A 655 7.03 -7.00 18.00
C TYR A 655 7.12 -8.16 18.97
N PHE A 656 5.97 -8.68 19.36
CA PHE A 656 5.84 -9.76 20.34
C PHE A 656 5.28 -11.02 19.68
N VAL A 657 5.97 -12.13 19.83
CA VAL A 657 5.45 -13.46 19.50
C VAL A 657 4.99 -14.11 20.80
N LEU A 658 3.72 -14.38 20.90
CA LEU A 658 3.09 -14.84 22.15
C LEU A 658 2.49 -16.23 21.96
N ARG A 659 2.56 -17.05 23.00
CA ARG A 659 1.93 -18.36 22.99
C ARG A 659 0.42 -18.26 23.23
N SER A 660 -0.38 -18.80 22.32
CA SER A 660 -1.83 -18.83 22.36
C SER A 660 -2.33 -20.19 22.88
N ASP A 661 -2.08 -20.51 24.14
CA ASP A 661 -2.77 -21.65 24.76
C ASP A 661 -3.87 -21.17 25.71
N LYS A 662 -4.95 -21.95 25.88
CA LYS A 662 -6.09 -21.59 26.73
C LYS A 662 -5.66 -21.20 28.15
N SER A 663 -4.62 -21.84 28.68
CA SER A 663 -4.08 -21.55 30.02
C SER A 663 -3.26 -20.27 30.10
N SER A 664 -2.61 -19.88 28.97
CA SER A 664 -1.81 -18.64 28.87
C SER A 664 -2.67 -17.42 28.67
N LEU A 665 -3.79 -17.59 27.98
CA LEU A 665 -4.74 -16.54 27.63
C LEU A 665 -5.86 -16.37 28.68
N ASP A 666 -6.03 -17.32 29.59
CA ASP A 666 -7.09 -17.26 30.60
C ASP A 666 -6.89 -16.10 31.57
N THR A 667 -7.98 -15.36 31.80
CA THR A 667 -8.01 -14.18 32.67
C THR A 667 -8.13 -14.51 34.14
N ASN A 668 -8.18 -15.81 34.53
CA ASN A 668 -8.29 -16.22 35.94
C ASN A 668 -7.10 -15.70 36.77
N ASN A 669 -7.36 -14.63 37.52
CA ASN A 669 -6.38 -13.85 38.26
C ASN A 669 -6.13 -14.41 39.69
N ALA A 670 -6.20 -15.73 39.90
CA ALA A 670 -5.93 -16.35 41.20
C ALA A 670 -4.57 -15.95 41.84
N ASP A 671 -3.62 -15.48 41.03
CA ASP A 671 -2.30 -15.06 41.51
C ASP A 671 -2.22 -13.57 41.91
N PHE A 672 -3.31 -12.81 41.77
CA PHE A 672 -3.33 -11.40 42.13
C PHE A 672 -4.21 -11.10 43.31
N GLU A 673 -3.83 -11.65 44.50
CA GLU A 673 -4.46 -11.32 45.74
C GLU A 673 -3.80 -10.11 46.40
N VAL A 674 -4.52 -9.00 46.43
CA VAL A 674 -4.17 -7.81 47.20
C VAL A 674 -5.34 -7.48 48.11
N SER A 675 -5.08 -7.36 49.41
CA SER A 675 -6.07 -6.95 50.38
C SER A 675 -6.75 -5.62 49.99
N LYS A 676 -8.05 -5.48 50.31
CA LYS A 676 -8.78 -4.21 50.08
C LYS A 676 -8.14 -3.01 50.77
N VAL A 677 -7.30 -3.24 51.79
CA VAL A 677 -6.61 -2.23 52.62
C VAL A 677 -5.10 -2.20 52.32
N ALA A 678 -4.66 -2.72 51.18
CA ALA A 678 -3.24 -2.84 50.88
C ALA A 678 -2.51 -1.50 50.81
N LYS A 679 -1.34 -1.44 51.47
CA LYS A 679 -0.45 -0.27 51.42
C LYS A 679 0.23 -0.15 50.04
N LYS A 680 0.66 1.07 49.67
CA LYS A 680 1.34 1.38 48.42
C LYS A 680 2.45 0.37 48.04
N GLY A 681 3.29 -0.03 48.98
CA GLY A 681 4.38 -0.98 48.78
C GLY A 681 3.92 -2.41 48.44
N GLU A 682 2.78 -2.84 48.96
CA GLU A 682 2.18 -4.15 48.70
C GLU A 682 1.61 -4.20 47.28
N ILE A 683 0.93 -3.12 46.87
CA ILE A 683 0.40 -2.98 45.51
C ILE A 683 1.54 -2.99 44.50
N THR A 684 2.61 -2.24 44.75
CA THR A 684 3.78 -2.20 43.90
C THR A 684 4.49 -3.56 43.79
N ARG A 685 4.58 -4.30 44.92
CA ARG A 685 5.14 -5.67 44.91
C ARG A 685 4.24 -6.65 44.15
N ALA A 686 2.93 -6.59 44.38
CA ALA A 686 1.96 -7.40 43.66
C ALA A 686 1.98 -7.13 42.18
N PHE A 687 2.06 -5.84 41.77
CA PHE A 687 2.19 -5.46 40.35
C PHE A 687 3.53 -5.90 39.76
N LYS A 688 4.64 -5.77 40.47
CA LYS A 688 5.94 -6.30 40.01
C LYS A 688 5.90 -7.83 39.84
N LYS A 689 5.22 -8.55 40.72
CA LYS A 689 4.99 -10.01 40.61
C LYS A 689 4.10 -10.30 39.38
N PHE A 690 3.05 -9.51 39.20
CA PHE A 690 2.14 -9.59 38.08
C PHE A 690 2.85 -9.28 36.74
N SER A 691 3.59 -8.18 36.64
CA SER A 691 4.32 -7.76 35.41
C SER A 691 5.48 -8.69 35.06
N LYS A 692 6.05 -9.41 36.04
CA LYS A 692 7.04 -10.46 35.82
C LYS A 692 6.44 -11.81 35.42
N SER A 693 5.13 -11.95 35.48
CA SER A 693 4.46 -13.17 35.03
C SER A 693 4.58 -13.32 33.50
N LYS A 694 4.95 -14.51 33.05
CA LYS A 694 5.15 -14.87 31.67
C LYS A 694 3.87 -15.31 30.95
N ARG A 695 2.71 -15.10 31.55
CA ARG A 695 1.41 -15.40 30.89
C ARG A 695 1.07 -14.35 29.85
N THR A 696 0.63 -14.81 28.70
CA THR A 696 0.36 -13.96 27.51
C THR A 696 -0.62 -12.83 27.80
N ASN A 697 -1.69 -13.09 28.56
CA ASN A 697 -2.69 -12.08 28.93
C ASN A 697 -2.10 -10.90 29.72
N ARG A 698 -1.10 -11.19 30.59
CA ARG A 698 -0.43 -10.17 31.39
C ARG A 698 0.58 -9.37 30.62
N VAL A 699 1.26 -10.04 29.68
CA VAL A 699 2.21 -9.37 28.79
C VAL A 699 1.51 -8.35 27.91
N LEU A 700 0.39 -8.70 27.27
CA LEU A 700 -0.40 -7.77 26.45
C LEU A 700 -0.80 -6.51 27.22
N ALA A 701 -1.50 -6.69 28.33
CA ALA A 701 -1.98 -5.56 29.14
C ALA A 701 -0.84 -4.71 29.72
N THR A 702 0.23 -5.37 30.22
CA THR A 702 1.35 -4.66 30.84
C THR A 702 2.18 -3.90 29.81
N LYS A 703 2.48 -4.52 28.67
CA LYS A 703 3.30 -3.88 27.62
C LYS A 703 2.57 -2.71 26.98
N LEU A 704 1.27 -2.85 26.73
CA LEU A 704 0.47 -1.71 26.27
C LEU A 704 0.38 -0.60 27.33
N ALA A 705 0.18 -0.94 28.60
CA ALA A 705 0.19 0.04 29.67
C ALA A 705 1.58 0.71 29.84
N GLU A 706 2.67 -0.02 29.61
CA GLU A 706 4.03 0.55 29.61
C GLU A 706 4.26 1.47 28.41
N ALA A 707 3.75 1.13 27.23
CA ALA A 707 3.86 1.96 26.02
C ALA A 707 3.07 3.27 26.16
N VAL A 708 1.98 3.26 26.94
CA VAL A 708 1.11 4.43 27.19
C VAL A 708 1.61 5.26 28.38
N ALA A 709 2.33 4.69 29.34
CA ALA A 709 2.85 5.39 30.52
C ALA A 709 4.12 6.18 30.23
#